data_14c6d84cf31d54d1102554b03ae250fc
#
_entry.id   14c6d84cf31d54d1102554b03ae250fc
#
_cell.length_a   1.000
_cell.length_b   1.000
_cell.length_c   1.000
_cell.angle_alpha   90.00
_cell.angle_beta   90.00
_cell.angle_gamma   90.00
#
_symmetry.space_group_name_H-M   'P 1'
#
loop_
_entity.id
_entity.type
_entity.pdbx_description
1 polymer ?
#
loop_
_entity_poly.entity_id
_entity_poly.type
_entity_poly.pdbx_seq_one_letter_code
_entity_poly.pdbx_strand_id
1 'polypeptide(L)'
;MLDVGVIGGGPGGLFLARLLLMRGIAARVHVRERNPVGATFGFGIVFSDRTMSALHAADPETHERIVAASRSWHDMEVRVGGRELRYGGYGFTAVARRVLLDILQEQALASGAQLDHRSEADAAELVAEHQLVVAADGVGSATRDARREAFGTRIEQGSAKFIWYGTTAPMERVTFPFVKTAFGVFAAHTYPYADGLSTFIVETDEQAWRAAGMDVSTERASGPGESDEYSQQLMEQVFADHLNGHPLLVNNSRWANFRLVRNRVWWHDNLVLLGDAAHTAHFSVGSGTKLAMEDAIGLADALGEWGGNGPRTVTPADLAPALKSYEQARRPEVARTQGWAAPSMRWWETFAQRVDRDPERFGFHFLTRTPAISLAGLRRRHPERVAAAESAFALEARELGAAAAGSDTSTAKGRAPHALAFPLRLGETLIRNRMLSVVPPSAAQPAACVARALAGNGLVLADWSSAARRPGLRTGPEAGPVSGGSEEWRTAVREAGLAGALLGAVVDCEEVRAQPQDRLLELPVLVLLLHEPTPDTFTRVVAALPTREAGRQLLIGLRCPEGRPTRQQADRLSACASAAAAAGAAGIHLRLPEPGTATKPAASAGEDQWTVVLELADRLRTESGLPLIIDAVDGWALDAPGHAADNWPARLHTALVAGRVDAVASWPLALSPC
;
A
#
# COMPACT_ATOMS: atom_id res chain seq x y z
N MET A 1 -10.57 2.82 42.38
CA MET A 1 -9.65 3.65 41.58
C MET A 1 -8.31 2.95 41.50
N LEU A 2 -7.73 2.89 40.31
CA LEU A 2 -6.51 2.15 40.03
C LEU A 2 -5.22 2.90 40.41
N ASP A 3 -4.16 2.16 40.63
CA ASP A 3 -2.77 2.63 40.65
C ASP A 3 -2.09 2.18 39.34
N VAL A 4 -1.65 3.16 38.50
CA VAL A 4 -1.23 2.93 37.13
C VAL A 4 0.18 3.44 36.90
N GLY A 5 1.06 2.56 36.42
CA GLY A 5 2.37 2.90 35.89
C GLY A 5 2.32 3.07 34.37
N VAL A 6 2.91 4.15 33.83
CA VAL A 6 3.00 4.40 32.39
C VAL A 6 4.46 4.51 31.97
N ILE A 7 4.89 3.69 31.02
CA ILE A 7 6.22 3.70 30.45
C ILE A 7 6.19 4.51 29.17
N GLY A 8 6.76 5.71 29.19
CA GLY A 8 6.84 6.64 28.06
C GLY A 8 5.92 7.85 28.19
N GLY A 9 6.54 9.04 28.21
CA GLY A 9 5.91 10.37 28.21
C GLY A 9 5.60 10.90 26.82
N GLY A 10 5.27 10.01 25.86
CA GLY A 10 4.79 10.39 24.53
C GLY A 10 3.31 10.81 24.52
N PRO A 11 2.77 11.24 23.37
CA PRO A 11 1.40 11.74 23.28
C PRO A 11 0.34 10.78 23.82
N GLY A 12 0.47 9.48 23.55
CA GLY A 12 -0.47 8.47 24.04
C GLY A 12 -0.42 8.29 25.55
N GLY A 13 0.80 8.19 26.13
CA GLY A 13 0.99 7.98 27.58
C GLY A 13 0.52 9.17 28.40
N LEU A 14 0.90 10.40 28.00
CA LEU A 14 0.47 11.62 28.69
C LEU A 14 -1.05 11.86 28.59
N PHE A 15 -1.62 11.64 27.41
CA PHE A 15 -3.06 11.81 27.22
C PHE A 15 -3.85 10.77 28.01
N LEU A 16 -3.38 9.52 28.05
CA LEU A 16 -3.99 8.49 28.89
C LEU A 16 -3.95 8.88 30.38
N ALA A 17 -2.78 9.35 30.86
CA ALA A 17 -2.65 9.79 32.26
C ALA A 17 -3.67 10.87 32.62
N ARG A 18 -3.85 11.87 31.74
CA ARG A 18 -4.88 12.90 31.87
C ARG A 18 -6.29 12.30 31.95
N LEU A 19 -6.65 11.43 31.01
CA LEU A 19 -7.99 10.84 30.94
C LEU A 19 -8.32 9.98 32.17
N LEU A 20 -7.36 9.14 32.62
CA LEU A 20 -7.58 8.26 33.77
C LEU A 20 -7.84 9.04 35.07
N LEU A 21 -7.09 10.11 35.30
CA LEU A 21 -7.24 10.95 36.50
C LEU A 21 -8.49 11.85 36.42
N MET A 22 -8.67 12.53 35.29
CA MET A 22 -9.80 13.42 35.05
C MET A 22 -11.15 12.70 35.22
N ARG A 23 -11.22 11.43 34.78
CA ARG A 23 -12.43 10.61 34.84
C ARG A 23 -12.57 9.83 36.18
N GLY A 24 -11.63 9.99 37.11
CA GLY A 24 -11.64 9.28 38.38
C GLY A 24 -11.46 7.76 38.29
N ILE A 25 -10.88 7.27 37.20
CA ILE A 25 -10.61 5.85 36.97
C ILE A 25 -9.39 5.41 37.80
N ALA A 26 -8.33 6.22 37.82
CA ALA A 26 -7.14 6.00 38.59
C ALA A 26 -7.06 6.97 39.79
N ALA A 27 -6.54 6.49 40.92
CA ALA A 27 -6.18 7.31 42.08
C ALA A 27 -4.75 7.87 41.95
N ARG A 28 -3.89 7.14 41.29
CA ARG A 28 -2.52 7.50 41.03
C ARG A 28 -2.14 7.09 39.61
N VAL A 29 -1.46 7.97 38.86
CA VAL A 29 -0.81 7.66 37.60
C VAL A 29 0.61 8.18 37.67
N HIS A 30 1.57 7.27 37.46
CA HIS A 30 3.00 7.56 37.45
C HIS A 30 3.59 7.30 36.07
N VAL A 31 4.01 8.36 35.40
CA VAL A 31 4.62 8.31 34.06
C VAL A 31 6.13 8.37 34.18
N ARG A 32 6.82 7.38 33.61
CA ARG A 32 8.28 7.31 33.52
C ARG A 32 8.74 7.62 32.11
N GLU A 33 9.52 8.70 31.92
CA GLU A 33 10.06 9.13 30.64
C GLU A 33 11.58 9.12 30.68
N ARG A 34 12.23 8.34 29.77
CA ARG A 34 13.68 8.22 29.72
C ARG A 34 14.40 9.49 29.27
N ASN A 35 13.76 10.32 28.46
CA ASN A 35 14.34 11.54 27.92
C ASN A 35 14.25 12.70 28.93
N PRO A 36 15.16 13.71 28.82
CA PRO A 36 15.05 14.93 29.60
C PRO A 36 13.80 15.74 29.21
N VAL A 37 13.41 16.66 30.10
CA VAL A 37 12.32 17.62 29.86
C VAL A 37 12.56 18.34 28.54
N GLY A 38 11.53 18.41 27.71
CA GLY A 38 11.55 19.12 26.45
C GLY A 38 12.28 18.40 25.30
N ALA A 39 12.80 17.20 25.50
CA ALA A 39 13.31 16.41 24.40
C ALA A 39 12.17 15.94 23.51
N THR A 40 12.29 16.15 22.21
CA THR A 40 11.35 15.64 21.20
C THR A 40 12.10 15.35 19.92
N PHE A 41 11.56 14.43 19.12
CA PHE A 41 12.09 14.06 17.81
C PHE A 41 11.07 14.42 16.73
N GLY A 42 11.53 14.96 15.59
CA GLY A 42 10.66 15.46 14.53
C GLY A 42 10.12 16.86 14.82
N PHE A 43 9.19 17.33 14.01
CA PHE A 43 8.78 18.74 13.95
C PHE A 43 7.28 18.93 14.12
N GLY A 44 6.48 18.83 13.06
CA GLY A 44 5.03 18.96 13.10
C GLY A 44 4.31 17.62 13.16
N ILE A 45 3.13 17.61 13.74
CA ILE A 45 2.20 16.49 13.76
C ILE A 45 0.92 16.93 13.08
N VAL A 46 0.37 16.06 12.20
CA VAL A 46 -0.87 16.32 11.47
C VAL A 46 -2.01 15.48 12.03
N PHE A 47 -3.14 16.11 12.23
CA PHE A 47 -4.40 15.48 12.60
C PHE A 47 -5.44 15.65 11.49
N SER A 48 -6.34 14.67 11.36
CA SER A 48 -7.55 14.77 10.54
C SER A 48 -8.71 15.33 11.37
N ASP A 49 -9.72 15.90 10.70
CA ASP A 49 -10.92 16.42 11.35
C ASP A 49 -11.61 15.36 12.26
N ARG A 50 -11.63 14.10 11.81
CA ARG A 50 -12.18 12.98 12.61
C ARG A 50 -11.43 12.81 13.94
N THR A 51 -10.11 12.92 13.92
CA THR A 51 -9.31 12.80 15.15
C THR A 51 -9.54 13.99 16.06
N MET A 52 -9.60 15.20 15.52
CA MET A 52 -9.90 16.39 16.30
C MET A 52 -11.27 16.30 16.97
N SER A 53 -12.28 15.76 16.27
CA SER A 53 -13.60 15.50 16.86
C SER A 53 -13.56 14.47 17.99
N ALA A 54 -12.77 13.41 17.87
CA ALA A 54 -12.62 12.41 18.93
C ALA A 54 -11.90 12.97 20.17
N LEU A 55 -10.88 13.81 19.96
CA LEU A 55 -10.19 14.52 21.06
C LEU A 55 -11.13 15.49 21.78
N HIS A 56 -11.92 16.26 21.02
CA HIS A 56 -12.91 17.16 21.60
C HIS A 56 -13.94 16.41 22.47
N ALA A 57 -14.44 15.27 21.99
CA ALA A 57 -15.39 14.47 22.75
C ALA A 57 -14.78 13.87 24.01
N ALA A 58 -13.49 13.52 24.02
CA ALA A 58 -12.80 12.89 25.15
C ALA A 58 -12.34 13.90 26.22
N ASP A 59 -11.77 15.02 25.78
CA ASP A 59 -11.26 16.12 26.64
C ASP A 59 -11.33 17.45 25.88
N PRO A 60 -12.44 18.22 26.02
CA PRO A 60 -12.63 19.51 25.35
C PRO A 60 -11.52 20.52 25.66
N GLU A 61 -11.06 20.58 26.92
CA GLU A 61 -10.04 21.53 27.35
C GLU A 61 -8.70 21.31 26.68
N THR A 62 -8.21 20.06 26.62
CA THR A 62 -6.98 19.72 25.90
C THR A 62 -7.14 19.97 24.40
N HIS A 63 -8.30 19.64 23.83
CA HIS A 63 -8.59 19.90 22.42
C HIS A 63 -8.53 21.40 22.08
N GLU A 64 -9.15 22.27 22.86
CA GLU A 64 -9.14 23.72 22.64
C GLU A 64 -7.72 24.29 22.66
N ARG A 65 -6.88 23.84 23.59
CA ARG A 65 -5.46 24.24 23.66
C ARG A 65 -4.67 23.77 22.43
N ILE A 66 -4.91 22.54 21.95
CA ILE A 66 -4.27 22.03 20.73
C ILE A 66 -4.72 22.85 19.53
N VAL A 67 -6.01 23.13 19.37
CA VAL A 67 -6.54 23.93 18.25
C VAL A 67 -5.93 25.35 18.25
N ALA A 68 -5.87 26.00 19.42
CA ALA A 68 -5.30 27.35 19.55
C ALA A 68 -3.82 27.43 19.13
N ALA A 69 -3.07 26.33 19.26
CA ALA A 69 -1.67 26.25 18.87
C ALA A 69 -1.44 25.66 17.46
N SER A 70 -2.52 25.36 16.71
CA SER A 70 -2.46 24.62 15.45
C SER A 70 -2.56 25.53 14.23
N ARG A 71 -2.12 24.99 13.08
CA ARG A 71 -2.36 25.51 11.73
C ARG A 71 -3.26 24.56 10.96
N SER A 72 -4.23 25.09 10.23
CA SER A 72 -5.16 24.29 9.42
C SER A 72 -5.12 24.71 7.96
N TRP A 73 -5.30 23.75 7.06
CA TRP A 73 -5.41 23.96 5.63
C TRP A 73 -6.35 22.91 5.01
N HIS A 74 -6.84 23.18 3.79
CA HIS A 74 -7.83 22.33 3.13
C HIS A 74 -7.38 21.78 1.76
N ASP A 75 -6.13 22.04 1.39
CA ASP A 75 -5.59 21.68 0.08
C ASP A 75 -4.34 20.85 0.23
N MET A 76 -4.09 19.99 -0.75
CA MET A 76 -2.80 19.35 -0.96
C MET A 76 -2.25 19.68 -2.35
N GLU A 77 -0.94 19.59 -2.52
CA GLU A 77 -0.25 19.89 -3.76
C GLU A 77 0.78 18.81 -4.08
N VAL A 78 0.82 18.38 -5.33
CA VAL A 78 1.86 17.49 -5.86
C VAL A 78 2.65 18.24 -6.91
N ARG A 79 3.99 18.30 -6.76
CA ARG A 79 4.90 18.92 -7.71
C ARG A 79 5.74 17.86 -8.40
N VAL A 80 5.55 17.68 -9.69
CA VAL A 80 6.23 16.65 -10.48
C VAL A 80 6.38 17.10 -11.94
N GLY A 81 7.53 16.84 -12.55
CA GLY A 81 7.77 17.17 -13.96
C GLY A 81 7.56 18.66 -14.32
N GLY A 82 7.88 19.57 -13.43
CA GLY A 82 7.66 21.01 -13.59
C GLY A 82 6.20 21.46 -13.48
N ARG A 83 5.27 20.60 -13.07
CA ARG A 83 3.85 20.90 -12.88
C ARG A 83 3.47 20.90 -11.40
N GLU A 84 2.56 21.80 -11.05
CA GLU A 84 1.91 21.90 -9.75
C GLU A 84 0.45 21.42 -9.86
N LEU A 85 0.14 20.32 -9.18
CA LEU A 85 -1.18 19.73 -9.18
C LEU A 85 -1.84 19.95 -7.82
N ARG A 86 -2.87 20.78 -7.78
CA ARG A 86 -3.59 21.13 -6.54
C ARG A 86 -4.89 20.35 -6.42
N TYR A 87 -5.16 19.91 -5.18
CA TYR A 87 -6.35 19.12 -4.83
C TYR A 87 -6.95 19.70 -3.54
N GLY A 88 -8.14 20.28 -3.64
CA GLY A 88 -8.86 20.86 -2.50
C GLY A 88 -9.76 19.85 -1.77
N GLY A 89 -10.34 20.30 -0.66
CA GLY A 89 -11.33 19.52 0.08
C GLY A 89 -10.75 18.43 0.98
N TYR A 90 -9.51 18.59 1.41
CA TYR A 90 -8.83 17.73 2.39
C TYR A 90 -8.44 18.56 3.61
N GLY A 91 -9.24 18.47 4.69
CA GLY A 91 -8.98 19.16 5.95
C GLY A 91 -7.84 18.51 6.73
N PHE A 92 -6.87 19.32 7.11
CA PHE A 92 -5.75 18.93 7.96
C PHE A 92 -5.50 20.01 9.00
N THR A 93 -5.10 19.58 10.19
CA THR A 93 -4.66 20.45 11.27
C THR A 93 -3.31 19.97 11.77
N ALA A 94 -2.32 20.85 11.84
CA ALA A 94 -0.99 20.51 12.37
C ALA A 94 -0.60 21.40 13.53
N VAL A 95 0.15 20.80 14.46
CA VAL A 95 0.72 21.47 15.62
C VAL A 95 2.20 21.09 15.75
N ALA A 96 3.02 22.00 16.28
CA ALA A 96 4.39 21.67 16.63
C ALA A 96 4.42 20.52 17.63
N ARG A 97 5.23 19.48 17.36
CA ARG A 97 5.32 18.30 18.23
C ARG A 97 5.68 18.65 19.67
N ARG A 98 6.60 19.64 19.81
CA ARG A 98 7.01 20.16 21.11
C ARG A 98 5.82 20.73 21.86
N VAL A 99 5.06 21.62 21.21
CA VAL A 99 3.91 22.30 21.81
C VAL A 99 2.81 21.30 22.20
N LEU A 100 2.56 20.28 21.35
CA LEU A 100 1.63 19.22 21.70
C LEU A 100 2.05 18.49 22.97
N LEU A 101 3.33 18.12 23.09
CA LEU A 101 3.83 17.44 24.28
C LEU A 101 3.77 18.32 25.53
N ASP A 102 4.11 19.62 25.41
CA ASP A 102 4.03 20.57 26.51
C ASP A 102 2.56 20.71 26.99
N ILE A 103 1.59 20.84 26.07
CA ILE A 103 0.15 20.89 26.41
C ILE A 103 -0.27 19.60 27.14
N LEU A 104 0.06 18.43 26.60
CA LEU A 104 -0.35 17.15 27.17
C LEU A 104 0.30 16.93 28.55
N GLN A 105 1.55 17.32 28.73
CA GLN A 105 2.27 17.24 30.00
C GLN A 105 1.64 18.16 31.05
N GLU A 106 1.37 19.42 30.71
CA GLU A 106 0.72 20.37 31.61
C GLU A 106 -0.66 19.85 32.02
N GLN A 107 -1.46 19.33 31.10
CA GLN A 107 -2.78 18.80 31.37
C GLN A 107 -2.74 17.54 32.24
N ALA A 108 -1.78 16.64 32.02
CA ALA A 108 -1.57 15.46 32.84
C ALA A 108 -1.19 15.85 34.29
N LEU A 109 -0.23 16.76 34.46
CA LEU A 109 0.23 17.26 35.76
C LEU A 109 -0.91 18.00 36.49
N ALA A 110 -1.69 18.84 35.79
CA ALA A 110 -2.85 19.54 36.36
C ALA A 110 -3.91 18.56 36.87
N SER A 111 -4.00 17.35 36.31
CA SER A 111 -4.89 16.29 36.78
C SER A 111 -4.32 15.50 37.97
N GLY A 112 -3.07 15.75 38.37
CA GLY A 112 -2.41 15.05 39.48
C GLY A 112 -1.52 13.89 39.06
N ALA A 113 -1.17 13.76 37.80
CA ALA A 113 -0.18 12.76 37.37
C ALA A 113 1.22 13.06 37.94
N GLN A 114 1.96 12.00 38.28
CA GLN A 114 3.38 12.08 38.58
C GLN A 114 4.17 11.82 37.31
N LEU A 115 5.17 12.62 37.01
CA LEU A 115 5.98 12.51 35.80
C LEU A 115 7.45 12.62 36.13
N ASP A 116 8.19 11.52 35.92
CA ASP A 116 9.64 11.46 36.12
C ASP A 116 10.35 11.43 34.76
N HIS A 117 11.13 12.48 34.48
CA HIS A 117 12.03 12.55 33.35
C HIS A 117 13.40 11.94 33.67
N ARG A 118 14.16 11.55 32.62
CA ARG A 118 15.46 10.84 32.75
C ARG A 118 15.33 9.58 33.60
N SER A 119 14.16 8.95 33.55
CA SER A 119 13.80 7.78 34.31
C SER A 119 13.57 6.61 33.34
N GLU A 120 14.58 5.78 33.20
CA GLU A 120 14.43 4.52 32.49
C GLU A 120 13.64 3.54 33.37
N ALA A 121 12.55 2.99 32.83
CA ALA A 121 11.66 2.14 33.57
C ALA A 121 11.95 0.66 33.28
N ASP A 122 12.13 -0.14 34.32
CA ASP A 122 12.04 -1.58 34.20
C ASP A 122 10.57 -2.01 34.25
N ALA A 123 10.11 -2.60 33.14
CA ALA A 123 8.72 -3.06 33.06
C ALA A 123 8.41 -4.19 34.05
N ALA A 124 9.38 -4.99 34.49
CA ALA A 124 9.17 -6.06 35.46
C ALA A 124 8.96 -5.48 36.88
N GLU A 125 9.72 -4.44 37.24
CA GLU A 125 9.53 -3.73 38.49
C GLU A 125 8.16 -3.06 38.55
N LEU A 126 7.78 -2.31 37.51
CA LEU A 126 6.50 -1.62 37.47
C LEU A 126 5.31 -2.57 37.49
N VAL A 127 5.39 -3.72 36.82
CA VAL A 127 4.34 -4.76 36.86
C VAL A 127 4.13 -5.30 38.30
N ALA A 128 5.18 -5.34 39.11
CA ALA A 128 5.09 -5.75 40.51
C ALA A 128 4.56 -4.63 41.44
N GLU A 129 4.82 -3.37 41.10
CA GLU A 129 4.47 -2.20 41.93
C GLU A 129 3.08 -1.65 41.67
N HIS A 130 2.57 -1.73 40.42
CA HIS A 130 1.32 -1.12 39.99
C HIS A 130 0.25 -2.16 39.66
N GLN A 131 -0.99 -1.79 39.85
CA GLN A 131 -2.14 -2.63 39.47
C GLN A 131 -2.29 -2.77 37.96
N LEU A 132 -1.94 -1.72 37.21
CA LEU A 132 -1.92 -1.71 35.74
C LEU A 132 -0.64 -1.03 35.26
N VAL A 133 0.02 -1.60 34.27
CA VAL A 133 1.16 -1.00 33.59
C VAL A 133 0.85 -0.80 32.12
N VAL A 134 1.09 0.41 31.62
CA VAL A 134 0.87 0.77 30.21
C VAL A 134 2.22 1.04 29.54
N ALA A 135 2.58 0.21 28.57
CA ALA A 135 3.75 0.40 27.72
C ALA A 135 3.41 1.31 26.54
N ALA A 136 3.80 2.58 26.65
CA ALA A 136 3.69 3.63 25.63
C ALA A 136 5.08 4.12 25.17
N ASP A 137 6.08 3.24 25.21
CA ASP A 137 7.51 3.48 24.98
C ASP A 137 7.92 3.48 23.49
N GLY A 138 6.92 3.53 22.59
CA GLY A 138 7.09 3.85 21.19
C GLY A 138 7.53 2.68 20.30
N VAL A 139 7.93 2.98 19.06
CA VAL A 139 8.26 1.97 18.03
C VAL A 139 9.40 1.04 18.44
N GLY A 140 10.36 1.54 19.21
CA GLY A 140 11.48 0.78 19.77
C GLY A 140 11.22 0.21 21.16
N SER A 141 9.96 -0.10 21.49
CA SER A 141 9.54 -0.58 22.81
C SER A 141 10.37 -1.74 23.32
N ALA A 142 11.17 -1.49 24.35
CA ALA A 142 11.92 -2.53 25.08
C ALA A 142 10.96 -3.44 25.85
N THR A 143 9.88 -2.88 26.37
CA THR A 143 8.83 -3.60 27.09
C THR A 143 8.16 -4.66 26.22
N ARG A 144 7.78 -4.30 25.00
CA ARG A 144 7.24 -5.23 24.00
C ARG A 144 8.26 -6.30 23.62
N ASP A 145 9.48 -5.87 23.30
CA ASP A 145 10.51 -6.76 22.79
C ASP A 145 10.98 -7.79 23.84
N ALA A 146 10.98 -7.42 25.14
CA ALA A 146 11.23 -8.34 26.24
C ALA A 146 10.17 -9.44 26.40
N ARG A 147 8.94 -9.20 25.90
CA ARG A 147 7.82 -10.15 25.95
C ARG A 147 7.29 -10.50 24.55
N ARG A 148 8.18 -10.52 23.57
CA ARG A 148 7.88 -10.66 22.15
C ARG A 148 7.01 -11.88 21.82
N GLU A 149 7.26 -13.00 22.47
CA GLU A 149 6.49 -14.25 22.27
C GLU A 149 5.05 -14.12 22.81
N ALA A 150 4.88 -13.57 24.00
CA ALA A 150 3.57 -13.38 24.63
C ALA A 150 2.69 -12.46 23.79
N PHE A 151 3.24 -11.36 23.29
CA PHE A 151 2.50 -10.43 22.41
C PHE A 151 2.36 -10.95 20.97
N GLY A 152 3.13 -11.97 20.56
CA GLY A 152 3.17 -12.46 19.19
C GLY A 152 3.62 -11.37 18.21
N THR A 153 4.66 -10.62 18.58
CA THR A 153 5.18 -9.45 17.88
C THR A 153 5.76 -9.80 16.51
N ARG A 154 5.35 -9.09 15.49
CA ARG A 154 5.94 -9.11 14.14
C ARG A 154 6.36 -7.71 13.77
N ILE A 155 7.58 -7.57 13.28
CA ILE A 155 8.15 -6.30 12.81
C ILE A 155 8.62 -6.52 11.38
N GLU A 156 8.06 -5.77 10.45
CA GLU A 156 8.47 -5.72 9.06
C GLU A 156 9.19 -4.38 8.83
N GLN A 157 10.29 -4.39 8.10
CA GLN A 157 11.03 -3.18 7.76
C GLN A 157 10.78 -2.82 6.31
N GLY A 158 10.36 -1.59 6.04
CA GLY A 158 10.24 -1.03 4.70
C GLY A 158 11.60 -0.85 4.04
N SER A 159 11.63 -0.78 2.71
CA SER A 159 12.87 -0.58 1.93
C SER A 159 13.18 0.90 1.67
N ALA A 160 12.18 1.77 1.60
CA ALA A 160 12.41 3.20 1.42
C ALA A 160 13.17 3.80 2.61
N LYS A 161 14.04 4.75 2.30
CA LYS A 161 14.76 5.54 3.28
C LYS A 161 14.03 6.86 3.50
N PHE A 162 13.92 7.28 4.74
CA PHE A 162 13.39 8.61 5.07
C PHE A 162 14.24 9.31 6.12
N ILE A 163 14.22 10.66 6.06
CA ILE A 163 14.84 11.53 7.04
C ILE A 163 13.90 12.67 7.37
N TRP A 164 13.86 13.09 8.63
CA TRP A 164 12.96 14.11 9.13
C TRP A 164 13.67 15.41 9.37
N TYR A 165 13.30 16.45 8.62
CA TYR A 165 13.73 17.81 8.79
C TYR A 165 12.55 18.73 9.12
N GLY A 166 12.87 19.93 9.62
CA GLY A 166 12.03 21.12 9.53
C GLY A 166 12.60 22.09 8.52
N THR A 167 11.90 23.19 8.28
CA THR A 167 12.41 24.31 7.50
C THR A 167 11.72 25.61 7.91
N THR A 168 12.39 26.73 7.68
CA THR A 168 11.79 28.07 7.78
C THR A 168 11.10 28.51 6.49
N ALA A 169 11.13 27.69 5.43
CA ALA A 169 10.40 27.94 4.21
C ALA A 169 8.88 27.96 4.49
N PRO A 170 8.17 29.03 4.13
CA PRO A 170 6.74 29.14 4.38
C PRO A 170 5.97 28.21 3.44
N MET A 171 5.32 27.20 4.02
CA MET A 171 4.38 26.34 3.31
C MET A 171 2.95 26.73 3.69
N GLU A 172 2.06 26.81 2.72
CA GLU A 172 0.65 27.14 2.96
C GLU A 172 -0.23 25.89 3.13
N ARG A 173 0.23 24.77 2.61
CA ARG A 173 -0.50 23.50 2.55
C ARG A 173 0.44 22.30 2.56
N VAL A 174 -0.12 21.10 2.69
CA VAL A 174 0.70 19.90 2.47
C VAL A 174 1.11 19.82 1.01
N THR A 175 2.43 19.78 0.75
CA THR A 175 3.02 19.75 -0.59
C THR A 175 3.98 18.57 -0.71
N PHE A 176 3.91 17.89 -1.86
CA PHE A 176 4.74 16.74 -2.20
C PHE A 176 5.57 17.05 -3.45
N PRO A 177 6.77 17.64 -3.31
CA PRO A 177 7.70 17.79 -4.43
C PRO A 177 8.45 16.49 -4.72
N PHE A 178 8.57 16.16 -6.02
CA PHE A 178 9.35 15.06 -6.55
C PHE A 178 10.46 15.61 -7.43
N VAL A 179 11.71 15.36 -7.05
CA VAL A 179 12.89 15.93 -7.71
C VAL A 179 13.77 14.81 -8.27
N LYS A 180 14.04 14.87 -9.57
CA LYS A 180 15.01 13.98 -10.25
C LYS A 180 16.41 14.53 -10.12
N THR A 181 17.36 13.69 -9.77
CA THR A 181 18.80 14.01 -9.66
C THR A 181 19.65 13.02 -10.44
N ALA A 182 20.95 13.25 -10.50
CA ALA A 182 21.89 12.26 -11.04
C ALA A 182 21.98 10.97 -10.21
N PHE A 183 21.55 11.01 -8.94
CA PHE A 183 21.58 9.87 -8.03
C PHE A 183 20.30 9.02 -8.09
N GLY A 184 19.20 9.60 -8.55
CA GLY A 184 17.86 9.03 -8.53
C GLY A 184 16.81 10.06 -8.19
N VAL A 185 15.68 9.65 -7.64
CA VAL A 185 14.55 10.54 -7.32
C VAL A 185 14.41 10.71 -5.81
N PHE A 186 14.31 11.96 -5.37
CA PHE A 186 13.97 12.33 -4.01
C PHE A 186 12.59 12.98 -3.98
N ALA A 187 11.84 12.68 -2.96
CA ALA A 187 10.55 13.32 -2.72
C ALA A 187 10.48 13.87 -1.30
N ALA A 188 9.66 14.90 -1.10
CA ALA A 188 9.45 15.40 0.25
C ALA A 188 7.96 15.47 0.61
N HIS A 189 7.66 15.37 1.91
CA HIS A 189 6.37 15.68 2.52
C HIS A 189 6.54 16.95 3.31
N THR A 190 5.93 18.03 2.86
CA THR A 190 6.08 19.34 3.53
C THR A 190 4.73 19.86 3.96
N TYR A 191 4.65 20.46 5.14
CA TYR A 191 3.43 21.10 5.63
C TYR A 191 3.73 22.08 6.77
N PRO A 192 2.95 23.18 6.88
CA PRO A 192 3.14 24.15 7.96
C PRO A 192 2.68 23.56 9.30
N TYR A 193 3.35 23.90 10.41
CA TYR A 193 2.91 23.52 11.75
C TYR A 193 2.96 24.66 12.76
N ALA A 194 3.62 25.76 12.42
CA ALA A 194 3.66 27.01 13.17
C ALA A 194 3.98 28.19 12.23
N ASP A 195 3.93 29.42 12.74
CA ASP A 195 4.28 30.60 11.95
C ASP A 195 5.73 30.54 11.48
N GLY A 196 5.92 30.58 10.15
CA GLY A 196 7.24 30.52 9.53
C GLY A 196 7.98 29.19 9.70
N LEU A 197 7.31 28.14 10.15
CA LEU A 197 7.92 26.84 10.35
C LEU A 197 7.11 25.72 9.67
N SER A 198 7.81 24.88 8.94
CA SER A 198 7.22 23.73 8.23
C SER A 198 8.01 22.45 8.48
N THR A 199 7.33 21.34 8.48
CA THR A 199 7.94 20.01 8.43
C THR A 199 8.45 19.76 7.00
N PHE A 200 9.55 19.02 6.89
CA PHE A 200 10.15 18.64 5.62
C PHE A 200 10.72 17.21 5.73
N ILE A 201 9.90 16.20 5.41
CA ILE A 201 10.33 14.80 5.47
C ILE A 201 10.79 14.42 4.07
N VAL A 202 12.01 13.93 3.93
CA VAL A 202 12.51 13.45 2.63
C VAL A 202 12.44 11.93 2.58
N GLU A 203 11.97 11.41 1.45
CA GLU A 203 11.97 9.97 1.13
C GLU A 203 12.71 9.71 -0.18
N THR A 204 13.39 8.56 -0.25
CA THR A 204 14.02 8.02 -1.46
C THR A 204 14.14 6.50 -1.37
N ASP A 205 14.45 5.84 -2.49
CA ASP A 205 14.79 4.42 -2.47
C ASP A 205 16.23 4.18 -2.01
N GLU A 206 16.54 2.95 -1.64
CA GLU A 206 17.87 2.58 -1.15
C GLU A 206 18.96 2.76 -2.22
N GLN A 207 18.64 2.60 -3.50
CA GLN A 207 19.59 2.76 -4.59
C GLN A 207 20.02 4.22 -4.73
N ALA A 208 19.08 5.15 -4.78
CA ALA A 208 19.35 6.58 -4.84
C ALA A 208 20.08 7.07 -3.58
N TRP A 209 19.71 6.58 -2.40
CA TRP A 209 20.36 6.89 -1.13
C TRP A 209 21.83 6.48 -1.11
N ARG A 210 22.16 5.25 -1.58
CA ARG A 210 23.55 4.78 -1.71
C ARG A 210 24.32 5.51 -2.80
N ALA A 211 23.70 5.74 -3.96
CA ALA A 211 24.33 6.46 -5.06
C ALA A 211 24.72 7.89 -4.67
N ALA A 212 23.97 8.49 -3.75
CA ALA A 212 24.25 9.80 -3.17
C ALA A 212 25.29 9.79 -2.02
N GLY A 213 25.86 8.62 -1.66
CA GLY A 213 26.85 8.49 -0.57
C GLY A 213 26.31 8.69 0.84
N MET A 214 24.98 8.63 0.99
CA MET A 214 24.31 8.88 2.28
C MET A 214 24.42 7.70 3.26
N ASP A 215 24.73 6.49 2.79
CA ASP A 215 25.04 5.34 3.62
C ASP A 215 26.30 5.59 4.46
N VAL A 216 27.38 6.06 3.82
CA VAL A 216 28.64 6.39 4.49
C VAL A 216 28.46 7.55 5.48
N SER A 217 27.69 8.57 5.11
CA SER A 217 27.42 9.72 5.96
C SER A 217 26.62 9.33 7.21
N THR A 218 25.58 8.51 7.03
CA THR A 218 24.73 8.02 8.13
C THR A 218 25.51 7.16 9.13
N GLU A 219 26.45 6.34 8.66
CA GLU A 219 27.33 5.55 9.52
C GLU A 219 28.26 6.44 10.36
N ARG A 220 28.75 7.54 9.80
CA ARG A 220 29.61 8.50 10.52
C ARG A 220 28.84 9.29 11.58
N ALA A 221 27.61 9.69 11.29
CA ALA A 221 26.74 10.43 12.20
C ALA A 221 26.00 9.49 13.18
N SER A 222 26.71 8.52 13.79
CA SER A 222 26.08 7.47 14.61
C SER A 222 25.95 7.81 16.10
N GLY A 223 26.55 8.91 16.58
CA GLY A 223 26.52 9.35 17.98
C GLY A 223 25.12 9.76 18.47
N PRO A 224 24.79 9.62 19.76
CA PRO A 224 23.52 10.10 20.31
C PRO A 224 23.36 11.62 20.14
N GLY A 225 22.26 12.06 19.51
CA GLY A 225 21.96 13.48 19.27
C GLY A 225 22.65 14.09 18.05
N GLU A 226 23.49 13.37 17.33
CA GLU A 226 24.09 13.84 16.07
C GLU A 226 23.08 13.81 14.93
N SER A 227 23.17 14.80 14.06
CA SER A 227 22.43 14.87 12.79
C SER A 227 23.38 14.66 11.62
N ASP A 228 22.87 14.12 10.52
CA ASP A 228 23.64 13.88 9.30
C ASP A 228 23.74 15.19 8.50
N GLU A 229 24.82 15.96 8.75
CA GLU A 229 25.06 17.27 8.13
C GLU A 229 25.29 17.16 6.60
N TYR A 230 25.95 16.09 6.15
CA TYR A 230 26.15 15.88 4.72
C TYR A 230 24.81 15.70 4.00
N SER A 231 23.95 14.86 4.53
CA SER A 231 22.61 14.66 4.00
C SER A 231 21.79 15.94 4.03
N GLN A 232 21.89 16.75 5.10
CA GLN A 232 21.23 18.03 5.19
C GLN A 232 21.63 18.97 4.04
N GLN A 233 22.93 19.18 3.84
CA GLN A 233 23.47 20.05 2.81
C GLN A 233 23.09 19.58 1.40
N LEU A 234 23.14 18.27 1.15
CA LEU A 234 22.75 17.71 -0.15
C LEU A 234 21.25 17.88 -0.38
N MET A 235 20.40 17.68 0.63
CA MET A 235 18.95 17.88 0.50
C MET A 235 18.57 19.35 0.31
N GLU A 236 19.30 20.28 0.92
CA GLU A 236 19.14 21.72 0.64
C GLU A 236 19.44 22.06 -0.84
N GLN A 237 20.44 21.42 -1.44
CA GLN A 237 20.74 21.57 -2.86
C GLN A 237 19.68 20.91 -3.75
N VAL A 238 19.27 19.68 -3.44
CA VAL A 238 18.26 18.94 -4.21
C VAL A 238 16.93 19.68 -4.23
N PHE A 239 16.52 20.26 -3.10
CA PHE A 239 15.24 20.95 -2.97
C PHE A 239 15.36 22.49 -2.98
N ALA A 240 16.45 23.04 -3.54
CA ALA A 240 16.71 24.49 -3.54
C ALA A 240 15.54 25.32 -4.08
N ASP A 241 14.92 24.90 -5.20
CA ASP A 241 13.77 25.56 -5.82
C ASP A 241 12.50 25.52 -4.94
N HIS A 242 12.41 24.57 -4.02
CA HIS A 242 11.28 24.40 -3.11
C HIS A 242 11.52 25.08 -1.76
N LEU A 243 12.76 25.23 -1.38
CA LEU A 243 13.19 25.88 -0.14
C LEU A 243 13.34 27.40 -0.30
N ASN A 244 13.51 27.92 -1.54
CA ASN A 244 13.67 29.35 -1.83
C ASN A 244 14.72 30.05 -0.95
N GLY A 245 15.85 29.38 -0.72
CA GLY A 245 16.94 29.89 0.11
C GLY A 245 16.76 29.74 1.62
N HIS A 246 15.69 29.14 2.07
CA HIS A 246 15.49 28.80 3.48
C HIS A 246 16.24 27.51 3.85
N PRO A 247 16.84 27.43 5.06
CA PRO A 247 17.57 26.25 5.50
C PRO A 247 16.64 25.10 5.90
N LEU A 248 17.17 23.89 5.86
CA LEU A 248 16.63 22.75 6.58
C LEU A 248 17.03 22.82 8.06
N LEU A 249 16.10 22.54 8.94
CA LEU A 249 16.32 22.46 10.38
C LEU A 249 16.48 20.99 10.78
N VAL A 250 17.46 20.71 11.61
CA VAL A 250 17.76 19.37 12.11
C VAL A 250 17.29 19.20 13.56
N ASN A 251 16.85 18.01 13.91
CA ASN A 251 16.49 17.62 15.26
C ASN A 251 16.73 16.10 15.40
N ASN A 252 17.99 15.71 15.62
CA ASN A 252 18.43 14.32 15.59
C ASN A 252 18.03 13.64 14.26
N SER A 253 18.19 14.40 13.15
CA SER A 253 17.76 13.99 11.81
C SER A 253 18.72 12.95 11.25
N ARG A 254 18.20 11.73 11.04
CA ARG A 254 18.95 10.56 10.53
C ARG A 254 18.10 9.77 9.58
N TRP A 255 18.74 9.17 8.60
CA TRP A 255 18.08 8.24 7.70
C TRP A 255 17.64 6.98 8.44
N ALA A 256 16.42 6.57 8.17
CA ALA A 256 15.82 5.38 8.74
C ALA A 256 14.95 4.65 7.71
N ASN A 257 14.67 3.39 7.99
CA ASN A 257 13.62 2.64 7.31
C ASN A 257 12.39 2.56 8.21
N PHE A 258 11.21 2.63 7.62
CA PHE A 258 9.98 2.49 8.38
C PHE A 258 9.85 1.07 8.97
N ARG A 259 9.44 0.99 10.23
CA ARG A 259 9.21 -0.28 10.94
C ARG A 259 7.71 -0.47 11.14
N LEU A 260 7.13 -1.45 10.46
CA LEU A 260 5.74 -1.82 10.63
C LEU A 260 5.60 -2.84 11.75
N VAL A 261 5.10 -2.39 12.89
CA VAL A 261 4.90 -3.20 14.10
C VAL A 261 3.47 -3.73 14.13
N ARG A 262 3.33 -5.01 14.39
CA ARG A 262 2.06 -5.69 14.64
C ARG A 262 2.20 -6.64 15.82
N ASN A 263 1.23 -6.64 16.71
CA ASN A 263 1.14 -7.58 17.82
C ASN A 263 -0.15 -8.39 17.71
N ARG A 264 -0.06 -9.71 17.96
CA ARG A 264 -1.23 -10.62 17.95
C ARG A 264 -2.13 -10.37 19.14
N VAL A 265 -1.54 -10.03 20.30
CA VAL A 265 -2.21 -9.68 21.55
C VAL A 265 -1.61 -8.37 22.05
N TRP A 266 -2.42 -7.50 22.65
CA TRP A 266 -1.96 -6.19 23.10
C TRP A 266 -1.78 -6.10 24.61
N TRP A 267 -2.15 -7.12 25.35
CA TRP A 267 -1.99 -7.15 26.80
C TRP A 267 -1.60 -8.55 27.29
N HIS A 268 -0.94 -8.61 28.42
CA HIS A 268 -0.55 -9.82 29.12
C HIS A 268 -0.48 -9.53 30.63
N ASP A 269 -1.23 -10.28 31.43
CA ASP A 269 -1.43 -10.02 32.85
C ASP A 269 -1.94 -8.57 33.09
N ASN A 270 -1.23 -7.77 33.88
CA ASN A 270 -1.53 -6.36 34.13
C ASN A 270 -0.72 -5.39 33.24
N LEU A 271 -0.08 -5.87 32.17
CA LEU A 271 0.68 -5.06 31.21
C LEU A 271 -0.09 -4.93 29.90
N VAL A 272 -0.30 -3.69 29.42
CA VAL A 272 -0.95 -3.39 28.15
C VAL A 272 -0.06 -2.50 27.27
N LEU A 273 -0.04 -2.79 25.95
CA LEU A 273 0.65 -1.97 24.94
C LEU A 273 -0.27 -0.87 24.43
N LEU A 274 0.31 0.31 24.15
CA LEU A 274 -0.40 1.47 23.63
C LEU A 274 0.41 2.20 22.57
N GLY A 275 -0.25 2.66 21.51
CA GLY A 275 0.35 3.44 20.43
C GLY A 275 1.43 2.65 19.66
N ASP A 276 2.56 3.29 19.34
CA ASP A 276 3.61 2.68 18.52
C ASP A 276 4.29 1.46 19.18
N ALA A 277 4.14 1.27 20.48
CA ALA A 277 4.54 0.03 21.14
C ALA A 277 3.63 -1.14 20.72
N ALA A 278 2.33 -0.90 20.56
CA ALA A 278 1.36 -1.89 20.12
C ALA A 278 1.37 -2.10 18.59
N HIS A 279 1.43 -1.02 17.83
CA HIS A 279 1.30 -1.03 16.37
C HIS A 279 1.83 0.27 15.74
N THR A 280 2.30 0.19 14.51
CA THR A 280 2.64 1.37 13.71
C THR A 280 1.90 1.36 12.39
N ALA A 281 1.66 2.54 11.80
CA ALA A 281 1.19 2.71 10.44
C ALA A 281 2.06 3.74 9.73
N HIS A 282 2.31 3.55 8.42
CA HIS A 282 3.24 4.41 7.67
C HIS A 282 2.82 5.87 7.75
N PHE A 283 3.79 6.76 7.99
CA PHE A 283 3.53 8.19 8.25
C PHE A 283 2.92 8.93 7.07
N SER A 284 3.03 8.41 5.84
CA SER A 284 2.42 9.01 4.64
C SER A 284 0.89 9.11 4.66
N VAL A 285 0.22 8.52 5.66
CA VAL A 285 -1.22 8.68 5.92
C VAL A 285 -1.52 9.47 7.20
N GLY A 286 -0.48 10.05 7.83
CA GLY A 286 -0.62 10.94 8.99
C GLY A 286 -1.25 10.29 10.23
N SER A 287 -0.90 9.04 10.57
CA SER A 287 -1.67 8.25 11.54
C SER A 287 -0.97 7.91 12.87
N GLY A 288 0.33 8.06 13.03
CA GLY A 288 1.05 7.56 14.22
C GLY A 288 0.54 8.17 15.54
N THR A 289 0.69 9.47 15.73
CA THR A 289 0.24 10.17 16.95
C THR A 289 -1.29 10.08 17.13
N LYS A 290 -2.03 10.18 16.01
CA LYS A 290 -3.47 9.98 15.98
C LYS A 290 -3.87 8.64 16.63
N LEU A 291 -3.30 7.54 16.18
CA LEU A 291 -3.63 6.21 16.69
C LEU A 291 -3.28 6.08 18.18
N ALA A 292 -2.13 6.61 18.61
CA ALA A 292 -1.73 6.57 20.01
C ALA A 292 -2.69 7.33 20.94
N MET A 293 -3.20 8.49 20.50
CA MET A 293 -4.18 9.26 21.28
C MET A 293 -5.58 8.61 21.26
N GLU A 294 -5.99 8.04 20.12
CA GLU A 294 -7.23 7.26 20.04
C GLU A 294 -7.17 5.97 20.87
N ASP A 295 -5.99 5.35 20.99
CA ASP A 295 -5.80 4.20 21.89
C ASP A 295 -5.91 4.60 23.36
N ALA A 296 -5.39 5.78 23.72
CA ALA A 296 -5.55 6.33 25.07
C ALA A 296 -7.03 6.54 25.42
N ILE A 297 -7.82 7.07 24.48
CA ILE A 297 -9.27 7.18 24.65
C ILE A 297 -9.91 5.80 24.85
N GLY A 298 -9.63 4.86 23.94
CA GLY A 298 -10.22 3.52 23.97
C GLY A 298 -9.86 2.72 25.22
N LEU A 299 -8.64 2.88 25.75
CA LEU A 299 -8.23 2.23 26.99
C LEU A 299 -8.92 2.89 28.21
N ALA A 300 -9.01 4.22 28.24
CA ALA A 300 -9.72 4.94 29.30
C ALA A 300 -11.22 4.61 29.30
N ASP A 301 -11.86 4.50 28.13
CA ASP A 301 -13.25 4.10 27.99
C ASP A 301 -13.48 2.68 28.55
N ALA A 302 -12.67 1.72 28.13
CA ALA A 302 -12.77 0.32 28.57
C ALA A 302 -12.57 0.16 30.09
N LEU A 303 -11.63 0.91 30.67
CA LEU A 303 -11.38 0.91 32.11
C LEU A 303 -12.50 1.64 32.88
N GLY A 304 -13.08 2.69 32.30
CA GLY A 304 -14.23 3.39 32.87
C GLY A 304 -15.50 2.54 32.91
N GLU A 305 -15.77 1.80 31.81
CA GLU A 305 -16.91 0.85 31.75
C GLU A 305 -16.76 -0.32 32.74
N TRP A 306 -15.53 -0.79 32.95
CA TRP A 306 -15.26 -1.81 33.97
C TRP A 306 -15.62 -1.35 35.39
N GLY A 307 -15.70 -0.03 35.58
CA GLY A 307 -16.38 0.56 36.73
C GLY A 307 -15.61 0.56 38.03
N GLY A 308 -14.29 0.35 38.05
CA GLY A 308 -13.35 0.66 39.17
C GLY A 308 -13.77 0.54 40.62
N ASN A 309 -15.02 0.19 40.89
CA ASN A 309 -15.63 0.02 42.24
C ASN A 309 -15.40 -1.40 42.78
N GLY A 310 -14.39 -2.09 42.23
CA GLY A 310 -13.99 -3.41 42.67
C GLY A 310 -13.25 -3.41 44.02
N PRO A 311 -12.95 -4.61 44.54
CA PRO A 311 -12.32 -4.79 45.84
C PRO A 311 -11.00 -4.01 45.96
N ARG A 312 -10.58 -3.74 47.19
CA ARG A 312 -9.37 -2.97 47.51
C ARG A 312 -8.06 -3.53 46.83
N THR A 313 -8.07 -4.78 46.40
CA THR A 313 -6.94 -5.43 45.70
C THR A 313 -7.42 -5.85 44.32
N VAL A 314 -7.01 -5.12 43.27
CA VAL A 314 -7.28 -5.46 41.88
C VAL A 314 -6.21 -6.44 41.40
N THR A 315 -6.63 -7.57 40.90
CA THR A 315 -5.74 -8.60 40.30
C THR A 315 -5.70 -8.48 38.76
N PRO A 316 -4.70 -9.08 38.09
CA PRO A 316 -4.69 -9.15 36.63
C PRO A 316 -5.96 -9.77 36.02
N ALA A 317 -6.53 -10.76 36.70
CA ALA A 317 -7.78 -11.41 36.26
C ALA A 317 -8.98 -10.46 36.27
N ASP A 318 -9.02 -9.52 37.22
CA ASP A 318 -10.07 -8.50 37.30
C ASP A 318 -9.94 -7.47 36.16
N LEU A 319 -8.75 -7.18 35.68
CA LEU A 319 -8.50 -6.25 34.57
C LEU A 319 -8.74 -6.88 33.20
N ALA A 320 -8.62 -8.20 33.08
CA ALA A 320 -8.69 -8.90 31.81
C ALA A 320 -9.93 -8.56 30.95
N PRO A 321 -11.16 -8.40 31.48
CA PRO A 321 -12.31 -7.98 30.70
C PRO A 321 -12.14 -6.59 30.07
N ALA A 322 -11.62 -5.61 30.81
CA ALA A 322 -11.38 -4.25 30.32
C ALA A 322 -10.29 -4.23 29.24
N LEU A 323 -9.17 -4.91 29.48
CA LEU A 323 -8.07 -4.97 28.53
C LEU A 323 -8.46 -5.70 27.23
N LYS A 324 -9.30 -6.74 27.35
CA LYS A 324 -9.89 -7.41 26.19
C LYS A 324 -10.86 -6.51 25.43
N SER A 325 -11.70 -5.73 26.14
CA SER A 325 -12.61 -4.76 25.52
C SER A 325 -11.84 -3.68 24.76
N TYR A 326 -10.76 -3.13 25.34
CA TYR A 326 -9.86 -2.20 24.68
C TYR A 326 -9.29 -2.79 23.38
N GLU A 327 -8.71 -3.99 23.44
CA GLU A 327 -8.15 -4.65 22.26
C GLU A 327 -9.21 -4.89 21.19
N GLN A 328 -10.39 -5.36 21.56
CA GLN A 328 -11.50 -5.64 20.64
C GLN A 328 -12.04 -4.38 19.97
N ALA A 329 -12.09 -3.26 20.68
CA ALA A 329 -12.53 -1.98 20.13
C ALA A 329 -11.49 -1.35 19.19
N ARG A 330 -10.20 -1.36 19.58
CA ARG A 330 -9.17 -0.62 18.85
C ARG A 330 -8.53 -1.39 17.71
N ARG A 331 -8.35 -2.68 17.87
CA ARG A 331 -7.64 -3.51 16.90
C ARG A 331 -8.24 -3.48 15.48
N PRO A 332 -9.57 -3.53 15.26
CA PRO A 332 -10.16 -3.38 13.93
C PRO A 332 -9.88 -2.02 13.30
N GLU A 333 -9.92 -0.93 14.09
CA GLU A 333 -9.66 0.44 13.62
C GLU A 333 -8.19 0.61 13.18
N VAL A 334 -7.27 0.07 13.98
CA VAL A 334 -5.84 0.04 13.67
C VAL A 334 -5.56 -0.82 12.45
N ALA A 335 -6.14 -2.02 12.37
CA ALA A 335 -6.00 -2.91 11.20
C ALA A 335 -6.48 -2.24 9.92
N ARG A 336 -7.61 -1.51 9.97
CA ARG A 336 -8.11 -0.72 8.84
C ARG A 336 -7.11 0.38 8.43
N THR A 337 -6.55 1.12 9.39
CA THR A 337 -5.55 2.16 9.12
C THR A 337 -4.27 1.57 8.55
N GLN A 338 -3.78 0.45 9.09
CA GLN A 338 -2.64 -0.29 8.53
C GLN A 338 -2.93 -0.81 7.12
N GLY A 339 -4.16 -1.28 6.85
CA GLY A 339 -4.63 -1.69 5.53
C GLY A 339 -4.59 -0.56 4.51
N TRP A 340 -4.90 0.67 4.90
CA TRP A 340 -4.76 1.85 4.04
C TRP A 340 -3.32 2.33 3.89
N ALA A 341 -2.53 2.23 4.96
CA ALA A 341 -1.14 2.68 4.97
C ALA A 341 -0.19 1.75 4.21
N ALA A 342 -0.47 0.45 4.16
CA ALA A 342 0.40 -0.53 3.53
C ALA A 342 0.56 -0.33 2.00
N PRO A 343 -0.51 -0.10 1.20
CA PRO A 343 -0.35 0.27 -0.21
C PRO A 343 0.41 1.58 -0.40
N SER A 344 0.15 2.56 0.48
CA SER A 344 0.87 3.84 0.44
C SER A 344 2.37 3.65 0.73
N MET A 345 2.74 2.84 1.72
CA MET A 345 4.15 2.52 2.02
C MET A 345 4.85 1.91 0.81
N ARG A 346 4.24 0.89 0.17
CA ARG A 346 4.80 0.28 -1.04
C ARG A 346 4.88 1.25 -2.21
N TRP A 347 3.94 2.18 -2.35
CA TRP A 347 4.01 3.23 -3.34
C TRP A 347 5.26 4.10 -3.12
N TRP A 348 5.55 4.48 -1.88
CA TRP A 348 6.73 5.25 -1.51
C TRP A 348 8.03 4.47 -1.69
N GLU A 349 8.00 3.16 -1.61
CA GLU A 349 9.15 2.29 -1.90
C GLU A 349 9.52 2.23 -3.40
N THR A 350 8.60 2.65 -4.28
CA THR A 350 8.74 2.47 -5.74
C THR A 350 8.35 3.71 -6.56
N PHE A 351 8.13 4.87 -5.95
CA PHE A 351 7.65 6.06 -6.65
C PHE A 351 8.59 6.55 -7.75
N ALA A 352 9.90 6.38 -7.58
CA ALA A 352 10.92 6.78 -8.54
C ALA A 352 10.68 6.21 -9.94
N GLN A 353 10.12 5.01 -10.03
CA GLN A 353 9.83 4.33 -11.30
C GLN A 353 8.62 4.93 -12.05
N ARG A 354 7.91 5.88 -11.44
CA ARG A 354 6.69 6.47 -11.98
C ARG A 354 6.81 7.96 -12.27
N VAL A 355 7.90 8.59 -11.85
CA VAL A 355 8.07 10.05 -11.93
C VAL A 355 8.14 10.57 -13.37
N ASP A 356 8.46 9.71 -14.33
CA ASP A 356 8.53 10.03 -15.76
C ASP A 356 7.18 9.92 -16.49
N ARG A 357 6.12 9.50 -15.81
CA ARG A 357 4.77 9.51 -16.39
C ARG A 357 4.27 10.93 -16.58
N ASP A 358 3.26 11.06 -17.45
CA ASP A 358 2.50 12.31 -17.52
C ASP A 358 2.12 12.80 -16.11
N PRO A 359 2.35 14.08 -15.78
CA PRO A 359 2.11 14.61 -14.43
C PRO A 359 0.68 14.40 -13.92
N GLU A 360 -0.38 14.52 -14.78
CA GLU A 360 -1.76 14.29 -14.37
C GLU A 360 -2.00 12.82 -14.02
N ARG A 361 -1.42 11.88 -14.78
CA ARG A 361 -1.45 10.45 -14.48
C ARG A 361 -0.67 10.13 -13.20
N PHE A 362 0.48 10.77 -13.00
CA PHE A 362 1.26 10.61 -11.77
C PHE A 362 0.46 11.09 -10.55
N GLY A 363 -0.14 12.29 -10.62
CA GLY A 363 -0.97 12.84 -9.56
C GLY A 363 -2.20 11.97 -9.25
N PHE A 364 -2.86 11.47 -10.29
CA PHE A 364 -3.96 10.52 -10.14
C PHE A 364 -3.52 9.22 -9.44
N HIS A 365 -2.37 8.66 -9.84
CA HIS A 365 -1.79 7.47 -9.21
C HIS A 365 -1.38 7.72 -7.75
N PHE A 366 -0.78 8.89 -7.48
CA PHE A 366 -0.43 9.32 -6.12
C PHE A 366 -1.66 9.37 -5.21
N LEU A 367 -2.77 9.97 -5.65
CA LEU A 367 -3.99 10.07 -4.86
C LEU A 367 -4.65 8.72 -4.63
N THR A 368 -4.69 7.87 -5.66
CA THR A 368 -5.32 6.54 -5.60
C THR A 368 -4.41 5.45 -5.04
N ARG A 369 -3.22 5.78 -4.50
CA ARG A 369 -2.29 4.83 -3.88
C ARG A 369 -2.85 4.13 -2.64
N THR A 370 -3.88 4.71 -2.06
CA THR A 370 -4.58 4.15 -0.89
C THR A 370 -6.07 3.98 -1.20
N PRO A 371 -6.71 2.91 -0.72
CA PRO A 371 -8.15 2.68 -0.94
C PRO A 371 -9.05 3.69 -0.19
N ALA A 372 -8.48 4.55 0.66
CA ALA A 372 -9.23 5.62 1.32
C ALA A 372 -9.77 6.68 0.34
N ILE A 373 -9.18 6.80 -0.87
CA ILE A 373 -9.60 7.73 -1.92
C ILE A 373 -10.17 6.95 -3.10
N SER A 374 -11.49 7.02 -3.27
CA SER A 374 -12.19 6.34 -4.36
C SER A 374 -12.27 7.19 -5.64
N LEU A 375 -12.35 6.54 -6.81
CA LEU A 375 -12.55 7.21 -8.08
C LEU A 375 -13.82 8.07 -8.09
N ALA A 376 -14.92 7.56 -7.53
CA ALA A 376 -16.17 8.30 -7.42
C ALA A 376 -16.00 9.56 -6.55
N GLY A 377 -15.26 9.45 -5.46
CA GLY A 377 -14.89 10.59 -4.62
C GLY A 377 -14.05 11.63 -5.36
N LEU A 378 -13.04 11.18 -6.10
CA LEU A 378 -12.19 12.06 -6.92
C LEU A 378 -12.98 12.74 -8.04
N ARG A 379 -13.83 12.01 -8.78
CA ARG A 379 -14.68 12.59 -9.85
C ARG A 379 -15.61 13.68 -9.32
N ARG A 380 -16.14 13.53 -8.10
CA ARG A 380 -16.97 14.58 -7.48
C ARG A 380 -16.17 15.80 -7.04
N ARG A 381 -14.98 15.60 -6.48
CA ARG A 381 -14.16 16.70 -5.93
C ARG A 381 -13.28 17.37 -6.98
N HIS A 382 -12.75 16.58 -7.92
CA HIS A 382 -11.73 17.01 -8.90
C HIS A 382 -12.04 16.45 -10.31
N PRO A 383 -13.24 16.75 -10.88
CA PRO A 383 -13.65 16.19 -12.17
C PRO A 383 -12.66 16.51 -13.30
N GLU A 384 -12.11 17.73 -13.31
CA GLU A 384 -11.14 18.17 -14.32
C GLU A 384 -9.80 17.42 -14.24
N ARG A 385 -9.30 17.16 -13.01
CA ARG A 385 -8.06 16.39 -12.81
C ARG A 385 -8.22 14.93 -13.22
N VAL A 386 -9.37 14.33 -12.92
CA VAL A 386 -9.66 12.96 -13.37
C VAL A 386 -9.76 12.93 -14.89
N ALA A 387 -10.47 13.88 -15.52
CA ALA A 387 -10.57 13.98 -16.97
C ALA A 387 -9.20 14.22 -17.64
N ALA A 388 -8.32 15.03 -17.03
CA ALA A 388 -6.96 15.23 -17.53
C ALA A 388 -6.13 13.95 -17.48
N ALA A 389 -6.18 13.20 -16.37
CA ALA A 389 -5.49 11.91 -16.25
C ALA A 389 -6.00 10.85 -17.24
N GLU A 390 -7.33 10.79 -17.45
CA GLU A 390 -7.98 9.93 -18.45
C GLU A 390 -7.56 10.32 -19.88
N SER A 391 -7.47 11.63 -20.16
CA SER A 391 -7.05 12.16 -21.46
C SER A 391 -5.59 11.87 -21.75
N ALA A 392 -4.71 12.05 -20.76
CA ALA A 392 -3.29 11.71 -20.87
C ALA A 392 -3.09 10.20 -21.12
N PHE A 393 -3.86 9.35 -20.42
CA PHE A 393 -3.87 7.91 -20.68
C PHE A 393 -4.31 7.59 -22.12
N ALA A 394 -5.38 8.25 -22.60
CA ALA A 394 -5.90 8.05 -23.94
C ALA A 394 -4.92 8.51 -25.02
N LEU A 395 -4.20 9.62 -24.78
CA LEU A 395 -3.18 10.11 -25.71
C LEU A 395 -2.01 9.13 -25.83
N GLU A 396 -1.45 8.69 -24.73
CA GLU A 396 -0.37 7.69 -24.71
C GLU A 396 -0.79 6.39 -25.42
N ALA A 397 -2.02 5.92 -25.19
CA ALA A 397 -2.53 4.72 -25.85
C ALA A 397 -2.74 4.93 -27.37
N ARG A 398 -3.11 6.13 -27.81
CA ARG A 398 -3.23 6.48 -29.26
C ARG A 398 -1.86 6.58 -29.94
N GLU A 399 -0.88 7.17 -29.28
CA GLU A 399 0.49 7.25 -29.79
C GLU A 399 1.08 5.83 -30.00
N LEU A 400 0.84 4.93 -29.05
CA LEU A 400 1.19 3.52 -29.21
C LEU A 400 0.46 2.87 -30.42
N GLY A 401 -0.81 3.25 -30.65
CA GLY A 401 -1.61 2.77 -31.79
C GLY A 401 -1.15 3.36 -33.13
N ALA A 402 -0.87 4.66 -33.18
CA ALA A 402 -0.45 5.35 -34.40
C ALA A 402 0.95 4.91 -34.87
N ALA A 403 1.88 4.68 -33.95
CA ALA A 403 3.21 4.14 -34.27
C ALA A 403 3.16 2.76 -34.95
N ALA A 404 2.05 2.01 -34.81
CA ALA A 404 1.86 0.69 -35.40
C ALA A 404 1.03 0.71 -36.71
N ALA A 405 0.17 1.68 -36.91
CA ALA A 405 -0.85 1.64 -37.98
C ALA A 405 -0.55 2.52 -39.21
N GLY A 406 0.40 3.45 -39.14
CA GLY A 406 0.75 4.32 -40.29
C GLY A 406 -0.43 5.12 -40.85
N SER A 407 -1.56 5.32 -40.17
CA SER A 407 -2.73 6.00 -40.68
C SER A 407 -3.59 6.72 -39.63
N ASP A 408 -4.13 7.81 -40.12
CA ASP A 408 -5.06 8.79 -39.62
C ASP A 408 -6.16 8.27 -38.67
N THR A 409 -6.22 8.79 -37.44
CA THR A 409 -7.34 8.61 -36.52
C THR A 409 -7.90 9.96 -36.10
N SER A 410 -8.53 10.65 -37.07
CA SER A 410 -9.41 11.75 -36.73
C SER A 410 -10.85 11.24 -36.59
N THR A 411 -11.51 11.67 -35.54
CA THR A 411 -12.94 11.66 -35.21
C THR A 411 -13.43 10.61 -34.23
N ALA A 412 -13.62 11.06 -32.98
CA ALA A 412 -14.82 10.77 -32.22
C ALA A 412 -15.02 11.88 -31.18
N LYS A 413 -15.86 12.85 -31.49
CA LYS A 413 -16.45 13.75 -30.49
C LYS A 413 -17.51 12.93 -29.73
N GLY A 414 -17.20 12.45 -28.58
CA GLY A 414 -18.07 11.70 -27.69
C GLY A 414 -17.37 11.49 -26.33
N ARG A 415 -18.16 11.17 -25.30
CA ARG A 415 -17.68 10.80 -23.96
C ARG A 415 -16.40 9.94 -24.05
N ALA A 416 -15.35 10.29 -23.32
CA ALA A 416 -14.07 9.58 -23.37
C ALA A 416 -14.31 8.06 -23.28
N PRO A 417 -13.81 7.25 -24.22
CA PRO A 417 -14.04 5.81 -24.21
C PRO A 417 -13.44 5.20 -22.95
N HIS A 418 -14.06 4.13 -22.44
CA HIS A 418 -13.57 3.41 -21.27
C HIS A 418 -12.12 2.93 -21.51
N ALA A 419 -11.28 2.97 -20.50
CA ALA A 419 -9.86 2.60 -20.58
C ALA A 419 -9.60 1.22 -21.22
N LEU A 420 -10.52 0.28 -21.09
CA LEU A 420 -10.45 -1.05 -21.72
C LEU A 420 -10.54 -1.02 -23.26
N ALA A 421 -11.12 0.03 -23.87
CA ALA A 421 -11.26 0.13 -25.31
C ALA A 421 -9.98 0.54 -26.04
N PHE A 422 -8.94 0.97 -25.32
CA PHE A 422 -7.69 1.41 -25.94
C PHE A 422 -6.75 0.24 -26.26
N PRO A 423 -5.92 0.36 -27.31
CA PRO A 423 -4.98 -0.68 -27.69
C PRO A 423 -3.88 -0.88 -26.62
N LEU A 424 -3.31 -2.07 -26.61
CA LEU A 424 -2.20 -2.47 -25.76
C LEU A 424 -1.09 -3.07 -26.61
N ARG A 425 0.16 -2.70 -26.34
CA ARG A 425 1.33 -3.33 -26.95
C ARG A 425 1.85 -4.47 -26.07
N LEU A 426 2.00 -5.67 -26.64
CA LEU A 426 2.69 -6.80 -26.01
C LEU A 426 3.92 -7.14 -26.88
N GLY A 427 5.12 -6.85 -26.39
CA GLY A 427 6.32 -6.91 -27.18
C GLY A 427 6.20 -6.04 -28.45
N GLU A 428 6.35 -6.62 -29.63
CA GLU A 428 6.18 -5.93 -30.91
C GLU A 428 4.73 -5.98 -31.44
N THR A 429 3.85 -6.74 -30.80
CA THR A 429 2.49 -6.95 -31.27
C THR A 429 1.50 -5.97 -30.62
N LEU A 430 0.65 -5.36 -31.43
CA LEU A 430 -0.45 -4.51 -30.97
C LEU A 430 -1.74 -5.31 -30.84
N ILE A 431 -2.36 -5.25 -29.65
CA ILE A 431 -3.70 -5.78 -29.38
C ILE A 431 -4.68 -4.62 -29.50
N ARG A 432 -5.77 -4.79 -30.24
CA ARG A 432 -6.74 -3.70 -30.57
C ARG A 432 -7.39 -3.05 -29.35
N ASN A 433 -7.50 -3.76 -28.22
CA ASN A 433 -8.06 -3.25 -26.98
C ASN A 433 -7.47 -4.02 -25.77
N ARG A 434 -7.80 -3.59 -24.55
CA ARG A 434 -7.31 -4.18 -23.30
C ARG A 434 -8.24 -5.25 -22.72
N MET A 435 -9.20 -5.73 -23.50
CA MET A 435 -10.10 -6.81 -23.12
C MET A 435 -9.56 -8.15 -23.62
N LEU A 436 -9.40 -9.07 -22.70
CA LEU A 436 -8.98 -10.42 -22.97
C LEU A 436 -10.05 -11.41 -22.51
N SER A 437 -10.05 -12.60 -23.08
CA SER A 437 -10.90 -13.70 -22.63
C SER A 437 -10.08 -14.96 -22.47
N VAL A 438 -10.23 -15.65 -21.35
CA VAL A 438 -9.69 -17.00 -21.15
C VAL A 438 -10.82 -18.01 -21.30
N VAL A 439 -10.67 -18.94 -22.23
CA VAL A 439 -11.63 -20.01 -22.47
C VAL A 439 -11.21 -21.22 -21.63
N PRO A 440 -12.06 -21.68 -20.67
CA PRO A 440 -11.68 -22.74 -19.75
C PRO A 440 -11.44 -24.06 -20.50
N PRO A 441 -10.69 -25.02 -19.93
CA PRO A 441 -10.32 -26.28 -20.58
C PRO A 441 -11.50 -27.10 -21.08
N SER A 442 -12.61 -27.07 -20.33
CA SER A 442 -13.85 -27.78 -20.71
C SER A 442 -14.52 -27.24 -21.99
N ALA A 443 -14.16 -26.02 -22.39
CA ALA A 443 -14.70 -25.32 -23.56
C ALA A 443 -13.62 -24.84 -24.53
N ALA A 444 -12.35 -25.20 -24.32
CA ALA A 444 -11.22 -24.73 -25.13
C ALA A 444 -11.19 -25.44 -26.50
N GLN A 445 -12.16 -25.10 -27.35
CA GLN A 445 -12.29 -25.55 -28.74
C GLN A 445 -12.07 -24.36 -29.68
N PRO A 446 -11.60 -24.58 -30.93
CA PRO A 446 -11.37 -23.51 -31.90
C PRO A 446 -12.58 -22.60 -32.09
N ALA A 447 -13.76 -23.17 -32.29
CA ALA A 447 -15.01 -22.43 -32.49
C ALA A 447 -15.40 -21.51 -31.32
N ALA A 448 -15.19 -21.96 -30.08
CA ALA A 448 -15.44 -21.14 -28.88
C ALA A 448 -14.48 -19.95 -28.80
N CYS A 449 -13.21 -20.13 -29.18
CA CYS A 449 -12.22 -19.06 -29.22
C CYS A 449 -12.56 -18.02 -30.31
N VAL A 450 -12.99 -18.46 -31.49
CA VAL A 450 -13.45 -17.56 -32.56
C VAL A 450 -14.69 -16.76 -32.13
N ALA A 451 -15.66 -17.41 -31.46
CA ALA A 451 -16.84 -16.71 -30.94
C ALA A 451 -16.48 -15.59 -29.95
N ARG A 452 -15.47 -15.80 -29.09
CA ARG A 452 -14.98 -14.75 -28.19
C ARG A 452 -14.26 -13.62 -28.93
N ALA A 453 -13.48 -13.94 -29.98
CA ALA A 453 -12.87 -12.93 -30.84
C ALA A 453 -13.92 -12.06 -31.54
N LEU A 454 -14.98 -12.69 -32.09
CA LEU A 454 -16.10 -11.99 -32.72
C LEU A 454 -16.88 -11.14 -31.72
N ALA A 455 -16.97 -11.54 -30.44
CA ALA A 455 -17.60 -10.77 -29.37
C ALA A 455 -16.79 -9.52 -28.94
N GLY A 456 -15.67 -9.23 -29.60
CA GLY A 456 -14.93 -7.97 -29.41
C GLY A 456 -13.66 -8.05 -28.57
N ASN A 457 -13.24 -9.23 -28.08
CA ASN A 457 -12.01 -9.36 -27.32
C ASN A 457 -10.76 -9.12 -28.19
N GLY A 458 -9.76 -8.42 -27.66
CA GLY A 458 -8.50 -8.16 -28.35
C GLY A 458 -7.53 -9.35 -28.33
N LEU A 459 -7.58 -10.15 -27.24
CA LEU A 459 -6.84 -11.39 -27.10
C LEU A 459 -7.76 -12.47 -26.51
N VAL A 460 -7.70 -13.67 -27.07
CA VAL A 460 -8.43 -14.85 -26.57
C VAL A 460 -7.40 -15.94 -26.25
N LEU A 461 -7.41 -16.43 -25.01
CA LEU A 461 -6.51 -17.49 -24.54
C LEU A 461 -7.30 -18.78 -24.31
N ALA A 462 -6.91 -19.86 -24.96
CA ALA A 462 -7.38 -21.20 -24.63
C ALA A 462 -6.58 -21.73 -23.44
N ASP A 463 -7.26 -22.11 -22.34
CA ASP A 463 -6.57 -22.66 -21.16
C ASP A 463 -6.33 -24.17 -21.34
N TRP A 464 -5.09 -24.53 -21.54
CA TRP A 464 -4.61 -25.91 -21.68
C TRP A 464 -3.81 -26.37 -20.45
N SER A 465 -3.88 -25.65 -19.34
CA SER A 465 -3.13 -25.99 -18.15
C SER A 465 -3.74 -27.19 -17.40
N SER A 466 -2.88 -28.04 -16.82
CA SER A 466 -3.28 -29.22 -16.04
C SER A 466 -4.02 -28.86 -14.73
N ALA A 467 -3.77 -27.66 -14.22
CA ALA A 467 -4.39 -27.18 -12.99
C ALA A 467 -5.93 -27.00 -13.12
N ALA A 468 -6.43 -26.95 -14.33
CA ALA A 468 -7.87 -26.93 -14.59
C ALA A 468 -8.51 -28.33 -14.51
N ARG A 469 -7.72 -29.39 -14.32
CA ARG A 469 -8.22 -30.75 -14.05
C ARG A 469 -8.61 -30.86 -12.58
N ARG A 470 -9.90 -30.70 -12.26
CA ARG A 470 -10.42 -30.92 -10.90
C ARG A 470 -10.23 -32.38 -10.48
N PRO A 471 -9.72 -32.65 -9.24
CA PRO A 471 -9.85 -33.97 -8.65
C PRO A 471 -11.35 -34.28 -8.46
N GLY A 472 -11.86 -35.27 -9.18
CA GLY A 472 -13.24 -35.72 -9.03
C GLY A 472 -14.12 -35.76 -10.29
N LEU A 473 -13.72 -35.14 -11.41
CA LEU A 473 -14.36 -35.45 -12.69
C LEU A 473 -13.75 -36.74 -13.26
N ARG A 474 -14.60 -37.75 -13.45
CA ARG A 474 -14.22 -39.01 -14.08
C ARG A 474 -13.55 -38.72 -15.42
N THR A 475 -12.25 -38.99 -15.51
CA THR A 475 -11.51 -39.08 -16.77
C THR A 475 -11.98 -40.33 -17.48
N GLY A 476 -12.94 -40.21 -18.38
CA GLY A 476 -13.16 -41.24 -19.39
C GLY A 476 -11.95 -41.19 -20.37
N PRO A 477 -11.60 -42.31 -21.01
CA PRO A 477 -10.50 -42.39 -21.97
C PRO A 477 -10.69 -41.49 -23.21
N GLU A 478 -11.81 -40.78 -23.32
CA GLU A 478 -12.15 -39.88 -24.43
C GLU A 478 -11.95 -38.39 -24.16
N ALA A 479 -11.61 -37.99 -22.93
CA ALA A 479 -11.27 -36.60 -22.64
C ALA A 479 -9.78 -36.33 -22.96
N GLY A 480 -9.44 -36.39 -24.23
CA GLY A 480 -8.14 -35.98 -24.72
C GLY A 480 -7.91 -34.50 -24.47
N PRO A 481 -6.66 -34.08 -24.26
CA PRO A 481 -6.34 -32.67 -24.08
C PRO A 481 -6.63 -31.92 -25.39
N VAL A 482 -7.53 -30.95 -25.35
CA VAL A 482 -7.84 -30.06 -26.47
C VAL A 482 -8.46 -30.75 -27.70
N SER A 483 -9.78 -30.66 -27.87
CA SER A 483 -10.46 -31.13 -29.09
C SER A 483 -10.14 -30.19 -30.27
N GLY A 484 -10.00 -30.76 -31.45
CA GLY A 484 -9.71 -30.07 -32.70
C GLY A 484 -8.33 -30.44 -33.28
N GLY A 485 -8.28 -30.69 -34.59
CA GLY A 485 -7.04 -30.96 -35.34
C GLY A 485 -6.21 -29.68 -35.55
N SER A 486 -4.93 -29.82 -35.95
CA SER A 486 -4.05 -28.67 -36.25
C SER A 486 -4.66 -27.73 -37.28
N GLU A 487 -5.39 -28.24 -38.26
CA GLU A 487 -6.05 -27.41 -39.30
C GLU A 487 -7.20 -26.57 -38.74
N GLU A 488 -7.96 -27.11 -37.78
CA GLU A 488 -9.02 -26.35 -37.13
C GLU A 488 -8.46 -25.19 -36.30
N TRP A 489 -7.33 -25.38 -35.64
CA TRP A 489 -6.65 -24.30 -34.90
C TRP A 489 -6.04 -23.26 -35.83
N ARG A 490 -5.46 -23.65 -37.00
CA ARG A 490 -5.00 -22.70 -38.01
C ARG A 490 -6.14 -21.85 -38.55
N THR A 491 -7.29 -22.45 -38.80
CA THR A 491 -8.48 -21.77 -39.24
C THR A 491 -8.96 -20.79 -38.16
N ALA A 492 -9.02 -21.21 -36.89
CA ALA A 492 -9.39 -20.35 -35.78
C ALA A 492 -8.45 -19.14 -35.61
N VAL A 493 -7.13 -19.32 -35.74
CA VAL A 493 -6.15 -18.22 -35.69
C VAL A 493 -6.41 -17.22 -36.81
N ARG A 494 -6.69 -17.69 -38.02
CA ARG A 494 -7.00 -16.84 -39.18
C ARG A 494 -8.31 -16.08 -39.00
N GLU A 495 -9.37 -16.74 -38.54
CA GLU A 495 -10.67 -16.15 -38.31
C GLU A 495 -10.63 -15.13 -37.15
N ALA A 496 -9.92 -15.42 -36.06
CA ALA A 496 -9.67 -14.47 -34.99
C ALA A 496 -8.94 -13.23 -35.49
N GLY A 497 -7.90 -13.43 -36.35
CA GLY A 497 -7.16 -12.34 -36.98
C GLY A 497 -8.03 -11.46 -37.87
N LEU A 498 -8.94 -12.04 -38.65
CA LEU A 498 -9.93 -11.30 -39.46
C LEU A 498 -10.90 -10.50 -38.58
N ALA A 499 -11.23 -11.00 -37.37
CA ALA A 499 -11.98 -10.26 -36.38
C ALA A 499 -11.15 -9.21 -35.61
N GLY A 500 -9.85 -9.05 -35.95
CA GLY A 500 -8.93 -8.11 -35.30
C GLY A 500 -8.50 -8.55 -33.88
N ALA A 501 -8.57 -9.84 -33.55
CA ALA A 501 -8.12 -10.40 -32.31
C ALA A 501 -6.92 -11.34 -32.49
N LEU A 502 -6.14 -11.53 -31.43
CA LEU A 502 -5.10 -12.56 -31.37
C LEU A 502 -5.65 -13.80 -30.65
N LEU A 503 -5.21 -14.97 -31.06
CA LEU A 503 -5.46 -16.22 -30.38
C LEU A 503 -4.19 -16.72 -29.70
N GLY A 504 -4.32 -17.26 -28.48
CA GLY A 504 -3.20 -17.79 -27.72
C GLY A 504 -3.63 -18.95 -26.83
N ALA A 505 -2.68 -19.53 -26.12
CA ALA A 505 -2.94 -20.58 -25.13
C ALA A 505 -2.19 -20.35 -23.83
N VAL A 506 -2.79 -20.84 -22.73
CA VAL A 506 -2.17 -20.96 -21.40
C VAL A 506 -1.75 -22.41 -21.23
N VAL A 507 -0.48 -22.66 -20.98
CA VAL A 507 0.11 -24.01 -20.85
C VAL A 507 0.99 -24.08 -19.60
N ASP A 508 0.95 -25.19 -18.87
CA ASP A 508 1.87 -25.42 -17.77
C ASP A 508 3.31 -25.58 -18.24
N CYS A 509 4.24 -24.87 -17.63
CA CYS A 509 5.66 -24.96 -17.96
C CYS A 509 6.21 -26.38 -17.86
N GLU A 510 5.73 -27.18 -16.92
CA GLU A 510 6.17 -28.55 -16.69
C GLU A 510 5.65 -29.51 -17.76
N GLU A 511 4.50 -29.21 -18.36
CA GLU A 511 3.83 -30.04 -19.37
C GLU A 511 4.10 -29.59 -20.82
N VAL A 512 4.83 -28.50 -21.06
CA VAL A 512 5.11 -28.00 -22.41
C VAL A 512 5.69 -29.07 -23.34
N ARG A 513 6.50 -29.99 -22.81
CA ARG A 513 7.08 -31.11 -23.59
C ARG A 513 6.08 -32.20 -23.94
N ALA A 514 5.00 -32.32 -23.18
CA ALA A 514 3.96 -33.33 -23.39
C ALA A 514 2.85 -32.88 -24.34
N GLN A 515 2.79 -31.59 -24.67
CA GLN A 515 1.80 -31.04 -25.60
C GLN A 515 2.23 -31.31 -27.06
N PRO A 516 1.26 -31.50 -27.98
CA PRO A 516 1.56 -31.58 -29.41
C PRO A 516 2.24 -30.28 -29.87
N GLN A 517 3.56 -30.35 -30.12
CA GLN A 517 4.38 -29.17 -30.44
C GLN A 517 3.89 -28.45 -31.71
N ASP A 518 3.36 -29.20 -32.67
CA ASP A 518 2.79 -28.65 -33.91
C ASP A 518 1.65 -27.63 -33.63
N ARG A 519 0.86 -27.83 -32.57
CA ARG A 519 -0.23 -26.92 -32.17
C ARG A 519 0.29 -25.67 -31.46
N LEU A 520 1.31 -25.83 -30.61
CA LEU A 520 1.92 -24.70 -29.89
C LEU A 520 2.64 -23.76 -30.85
N LEU A 521 3.23 -24.31 -31.93
CA LEU A 521 3.98 -23.53 -32.90
C LEU A 521 3.12 -22.56 -33.73
N GLU A 522 1.82 -22.75 -33.79
CA GLU A 522 0.91 -21.98 -34.63
C GLU A 522 0.24 -20.80 -33.92
N LEU A 523 0.30 -20.76 -32.58
CA LEU A 523 -0.35 -19.71 -31.82
C LEU A 523 0.55 -18.48 -31.67
N PRO A 524 0.04 -17.28 -32.02
CA PRO A 524 0.80 -16.03 -31.91
C PRO A 524 1.13 -15.61 -30.47
N VAL A 525 0.35 -16.09 -29.48
CA VAL A 525 0.58 -15.80 -28.07
C VAL A 525 0.62 -17.09 -27.26
N LEU A 526 1.62 -17.25 -26.43
CA LEU A 526 1.76 -18.39 -25.52
C LEU A 526 2.00 -17.88 -24.09
N VAL A 527 1.15 -18.29 -23.16
CA VAL A 527 1.31 -18.02 -21.72
C VAL A 527 1.87 -19.26 -21.04
N LEU A 528 3.07 -19.16 -20.51
CA LEU A 528 3.73 -20.23 -19.76
C LEU A 528 3.40 -20.10 -18.27
N LEU A 529 2.50 -20.94 -17.76
CA LEU A 529 2.06 -20.90 -16.36
C LEU A 529 3.08 -21.60 -15.45
N LEU A 530 3.57 -20.89 -14.43
CA LEU A 530 4.46 -21.42 -13.40
C LEU A 530 3.65 -21.80 -12.14
N HIS A 531 3.72 -23.07 -11.72
CA HIS A 531 3.09 -23.54 -10.50
C HIS A 531 3.93 -23.24 -9.26
N GLU A 532 5.23 -23.56 -9.34
CA GLU A 532 6.21 -23.20 -8.31
C GLU A 532 7.24 -22.25 -8.93
N PRO A 533 7.01 -20.94 -8.87
CA PRO A 533 7.84 -19.99 -9.58
C PRO A 533 9.25 -19.94 -9.00
N THR A 534 10.25 -20.32 -9.84
CA THR A 534 11.65 -20.00 -9.60
C THR A 534 12.19 -19.21 -10.77
N PRO A 535 13.13 -18.26 -10.58
CA PRO A 535 13.69 -17.44 -11.65
C PRO A 535 14.23 -18.27 -12.83
N ASP A 536 14.82 -19.42 -12.56
CA ASP A 536 15.43 -20.28 -13.59
C ASP A 536 14.42 -21.13 -14.36
N THR A 537 13.21 -21.33 -13.83
CA THR A 537 12.21 -22.20 -14.47
C THR A 537 11.77 -21.65 -15.82
N PHE A 538 11.43 -20.36 -15.90
CA PHE A 538 11.01 -19.73 -17.14
C PHE A 538 12.13 -19.76 -18.18
N THR A 539 13.34 -19.38 -17.81
CA THR A 539 14.52 -19.38 -18.71
C THR A 539 14.79 -20.78 -19.26
N ARG A 540 14.73 -21.82 -18.44
CA ARG A 540 14.91 -23.21 -18.88
C ARG A 540 13.81 -23.68 -19.82
N VAL A 541 12.55 -23.31 -19.54
CA VAL A 541 11.42 -23.68 -20.42
C VAL A 541 11.51 -22.95 -21.74
N VAL A 542 11.82 -21.65 -21.74
CA VAL A 542 12.01 -20.87 -22.98
C VAL A 542 13.15 -21.44 -23.83
N ALA A 543 14.26 -21.84 -23.22
CA ALA A 543 15.40 -22.47 -23.93
C ALA A 543 15.03 -23.85 -24.49
N ALA A 544 14.05 -24.55 -23.95
CA ALA A 544 13.59 -25.86 -24.42
C ALA A 544 12.49 -25.79 -25.50
N LEU A 545 11.92 -24.58 -25.73
CA LEU A 545 10.96 -24.41 -26.83
C LEU A 545 11.67 -24.51 -28.21
N PRO A 546 11.02 -25.12 -29.21
CA PRO A 546 11.54 -25.08 -30.58
C PRO A 546 11.79 -23.63 -31.03
N THR A 547 12.74 -23.46 -31.97
CA THR A 547 13.15 -22.15 -32.49
C THR A 547 11.96 -21.20 -32.68
N ARG A 548 12.05 -20.00 -32.07
CA ARG A 548 11.01 -18.98 -32.15
C ARG A 548 10.71 -18.65 -33.62
N GLU A 549 9.48 -18.88 -34.05
CA GLU A 549 9.00 -18.22 -35.27
C GLU A 549 8.95 -16.70 -35.01
N ALA A 550 9.36 -15.93 -35.98
CA ALA A 550 9.34 -14.48 -35.91
C ALA A 550 7.91 -13.98 -35.62
N GLY A 551 7.73 -13.23 -34.54
CA GLY A 551 6.45 -12.60 -34.16
C GLY A 551 5.67 -13.27 -33.03
N ARG A 552 6.07 -14.44 -32.51
CA ARG A 552 5.41 -15.05 -31.36
C ARG A 552 5.70 -14.30 -30.06
N GLN A 553 4.63 -14.00 -29.32
CA GLN A 553 4.72 -13.36 -28.01
C GLN A 553 4.65 -14.41 -26.90
N LEU A 554 5.66 -14.43 -26.02
CA LEU A 554 5.68 -15.27 -24.83
C LEU A 554 5.32 -14.44 -23.60
N LEU A 555 4.35 -14.91 -22.81
CA LEU A 555 4.02 -14.30 -21.53
C LEU A 555 4.34 -15.29 -20.40
N ILE A 556 4.76 -14.75 -19.26
CA ILE A 556 4.87 -15.53 -18.03
C ILE A 556 3.53 -15.53 -17.30
N GLY A 557 2.99 -16.72 -17.03
CA GLY A 557 1.81 -16.91 -16.19
C GLY A 557 2.24 -17.11 -14.74
N LEU A 558 1.81 -16.23 -13.84
CA LEU A 558 2.06 -16.32 -12.41
C LEU A 558 0.74 -16.49 -11.67
N ARG A 559 0.71 -17.35 -10.63
CA ARG A 559 -0.46 -17.48 -9.75
C ARG A 559 -0.36 -16.51 -8.58
N CYS A 560 -1.43 -15.75 -8.36
CA CYS A 560 -1.58 -14.96 -7.15
C CYS A 560 -1.80 -15.91 -5.97
N PRO A 561 -1.05 -15.77 -4.86
CA PRO A 561 -1.27 -16.57 -3.65
C PRO A 561 -2.66 -16.33 -3.07
N GLU A 562 -3.20 -17.35 -2.37
CA GLU A 562 -4.41 -17.17 -1.58
C GLU A 562 -4.15 -16.24 -0.40
N GLY A 563 -4.95 -15.18 -0.28
CA GLY A 563 -4.77 -14.14 0.73
C GLY A 563 -3.59 -13.21 0.44
N ARG A 564 -3.10 -12.54 1.49
CA ARG A 564 -1.96 -11.61 1.35
C ARG A 564 -0.66 -12.39 1.18
N PRO A 565 0.08 -12.20 0.08
CA PRO A 565 1.38 -12.84 -0.09
C PRO A 565 2.34 -12.40 1.01
N THR A 566 3.10 -13.33 1.56
CA THR A 566 4.24 -12.98 2.42
C THR A 566 5.26 -12.19 1.59
N ARG A 567 6.11 -11.39 2.26
CA ARG A 567 7.20 -10.69 1.57
C ARG A 567 8.03 -11.64 0.71
N GLN A 568 8.39 -12.81 1.25
CA GLN A 568 9.16 -13.82 0.53
C GLN A 568 8.44 -14.35 -0.73
N GLN A 569 7.10 -14.53 -0.67
CA GLN A 569 6.31 -14.93 -1.84
C GLN A 569 6.29 -13.82 -2.89
N ALA A 570 6.07 -12.57 -2.47
CA ALA A 570 6.09 -11.42 -3.37
C ALA A 570 7.48 -11.22 -4.01
N ASP A 571 8.57 -11.36 -3.23
CA ASP A 571 9.95 -11.27 -3.71
C ASP A 571 10.25 -12.37 -4.74
N ARG A 572 9.79 -13.62 -4.52
CA ARG A 572 9.93 -14.71 -5.50
C ARG A 572 9.19 -14.44 -6.79
N LEU A 573 7.94 -13.99 -6.71
CA LEU A 573 7.14 -13.68 -7.90
C LEU A 573 7.78 -12.55 -8.71
N SER A 574 8.32 -11.54 -8.04
CA SER A 574 9.01 -10.42 -8.67
C SER A 574 10.32 -10.85 -9.33
N ALA A 575 11.12 -11.65 -8.67
CA ALA A 575 12.33 -12.23 -9.24
C ALA A 575 12.04 -13.08 -10.49
N CYS A 576 10.92 -13.85 -10.48
CA CYS A 576 10.48 -14.61 -11.66
C CYS A 576 10.05 -13.70 -12.80
N ALA A 577 9.31 -12.61 -12.52
CA ALA A 577 8.91 -11.64 -13.51
C ALA A 577 10.12 -10.93 -14.16
N SER A 578 11.10 -10.54 -13.36
CA SER A 578 12.35 -9.91 -13.83
C SER A 578 13.20 -10.88 -14.65
N ALA A 579 13.33 -12.15 -14.25
CA ALA A 579 14.02 -13.17 -15.00
C ALA A 579 13.32 -13.46 -16.34
N ALA A 580 11.98 -13.46 -16.35
CA ALA A 580 11.21 -13.62 -17.59
C ALA A 580 11.40 -12.44 -18.54
N ALA A 581 11.46 -11.21 -18.03
CA ALA A 581 11.79 -10.03 -18.82
C ALA A 581 13.17 -10.15 -19.46
N ALA A 582 14.19 -10.55 -18.70
CA ALA A 582 15.54 -10.80 -19.19
C ALA A 582 15.60 -11.91 -20.25
N ALA A 583 14.73 -12.93 -20.15
CA ALA A 583 14.58 -14.01 -21.14
C ALA A 583 13.72 -13.60 -22.36
N GLY A 584 13.26 -12.35 -22.43
CA GLY A 584 12.49 -11.81 -23.55
C GLY A 584 11.01 -12.15 -23.52
N ALA A 585 10.40 -12.28 -22.35
CA ALA A 585 8.95 -12.31 -22.23
C ALA A 585 8.33 -10.98 -22.72
N ALA A 586 7.15 -11.07 -23.31
CA ALA A 586 6.39 -9.91 -23.81
C ALA A 586 5.43 -9.32 -22.78
N GLY A 587 5.15 -10.03 -21.68
CA GLY A 587 4.25 -9.59 -20.62
C GLY A 587 4.07 -10.61 -19.51
N ILE A 588 3.33 -10.21 -18.49
CA ILE A 588 2.94 -11.02 -17.34
C ILE A 588 1.43 -11.28 -17.37
N HIS A 589 1.01 -12.51 -17.17
CA HIS A 589 -0.37 -12.89 -16.93
C HIS A 589 -0.53 -13.32 -15.47
N LEU A 590 -1.13 -12.49 -14.64
CA LEU A 590 -1.37 -12.75 -13.22
C LEU A 590 -2.72 -13.44 -13.04
N ARG A 591 -2.67 -14.73 -12.74
CA ARG A 591 -3.87 -15.55 -12.51
C ARG A 591 -4.29 -15.47 -11.06
N LEU A 592 -5.55 -15.12 -10.82
CA LEU A 592 -6.14 -15.06 -9.49
C LEU A 592 -6.57 -16.47 -9.00
N PRO A 593 -6.63 -16.72 -7.67
CA PRO A 593 -7.18 -17.96 -7.13
C PRO A 593 -8.66 -18.12 -7.52
N GLU A 594 -9.13 -19.36 -7.71
CA GLU A 594 -10.55 -19.61 -8.01
C GLU A 594 -11.45 -19.24 -6.82
N PRO A 595 -12.62 -18.59 -7.04
CA PRO A 595 -13.59 -18.35 -5.99
C PRO A 595 -14.13 -19.68 -5.48
N GLY A 596 -14.09 -19.92 -4.17
CA GLY A 596 -14.64 -21.11 -3.51
C GLY A 596 -13.63 -22.18 -3.12
N THR A 597 -12.35 -22.07 -3.46
CA THR A 597 -11.28 -22.93 -2.89
C THR A 597 -10.73 -22.39 -1.57
N ALA A 598 -10.92 -21.10 -1.32
CA ALA A 598 -10.61 -20.51 -0.03
C ALA A 598 -11.70 -20.91 0.98
N THR A 599 -11.42 -21.82 1.91
CA THR A 599 -12.02 -21.73 3.25
C THR A 599 -11.90 -20.28 3.66
N LYS A 600 -13.05 -19.59 3.90
CA LYS A 600 -13.07 -18.14 4.24
C LYS A 600 -11.80 -17.81 5.00
N PRO A 601 -10.83 -17.10 4.44
CA PRO A 601 -9.68 -16.70 5.21
C PRO A 601 -10.29 -15.91 6.34
N ALA A 602 -9.80 -16.14 7.55
CA ALA A 602 -9.96 -15.17 8.63
C ALA A 602 -9.29 -13.90 8.08
N ALA A 603 -10.05 -13.14 7.31
CA ALA A 603 -9.69 -11.82 6.88
C ALA A 603 -9.34 -11.11 8.17
N SER A 604 -8.08 -10.78 8.36
CA SER A 604 -7.71 -9.76 9.31
C SER A 604 -8.61 -8.59 8.95
N ALA A 605 -9.59 -8.33 9.80
CA ALA A 605 -10.68 -7.42 9.55
C ALA A 605 -10.11 -6.09 8.98
N GLY A 606 -10.34 -5.79 7.71
CA GLY A 606 -10.03 -4.51 7.11
C GLY A 606 -9.30 -4.46 5.77
N GLU A 607 -8.65 -5.51 5.30
CA GLU A 607 -8.00 -5.46 3.97
C GLU A 607 -8.89 -6.10 2.90
N ASP A 608 -9.19 -5.31 1.88
CA ASP A 608 -9.87 -5.74 0.67
C ASP A 608 -8.90 -6.54 -0.22
N GLN A 609 -9.30 -7.74 -0.60
CA GLN A 609 -8.50 -8.67 -1.40
C GLN A 609 -8.04 -8.05 -2.75
N TRP A 610 -8.84 -7.17 -3.35
CA TRP A 610 -8.47 -6.42 -4.54
C TRP A 610 -7.28 -5.48 -4.31
N THR A 611 -7.22 -4.82 -3.17
CA THR A 611 -6.09 -3.97 -2.82
C THR A 611 -4.79 -4.77 -2.84
N VAL A 612 -4.81 -5.98 -2.26
CA VAL A 612 -3.66 -6.89 -2.23
C VAL A 612 -3.23 -7.34 -3.63
N VAL A 613 -4.21 -7.69 -4.48
CA VAL A 613 -3.93 -8.08 -5.87
C VAL A 613 -3.34 -6.93 -6.67
N LEU A 614 -3.92 -5.73 -6.57
CA LEU A 614 -3.43 -4.56 -7.30
C LEU A 614 -2.04 -4.11 -6.83
N GLU A 615 -1.71 -4.31 -5.57
CA GLU A 615 -0.37 -4.05 -5.04
C GLU A 615 0.67 -5.01 -5.59
N LEU A 616 0.34 -6.31 -5.61
CA LEU A 616 1.23 -7.31 -6.21
C LEU A 616 1.39 -7.04 -7.71
N ALA A 617 0.31 -6.74 -8.41
CA ALA A 617 0.31 -6.40 -9.82
C ALA A 617 1.19 -5.18 -10.13
N ASP A 618 1.02 -4.09 -9.38
CA ASP A 618 1.83 -2.88 -9.54
C ASP A 618 3.31 -3.15 -9.28
N ARG A 619 3.63 -3.97 -8.29
CA ARG A 619 4.99 -4.39 -8.00
C ARG A 619 5.60 -5.21 -9.14
N LEU A 620 4.91 -6.27 -9.59
CA LEU A 620 5.40 -7.15 -10.67
C LEU A 620 5.64 -6.35 -11.95
N ARG A 621 4.68 -5.50 -12.33
CA ARG A 621 4.79 -4.63 -13.49
C ARG A 621 5.98 -3.68 -13.38
N THR A 622 6.14 -3.09 -12.21
CA THR A 622 7.13 -2.06 -11.96
C THR A 622 8.56 -2.62 -11.93
N GLU A 623 8.77 -3.74 -11.24
CA GLU A 623 10.10 -4.34 -11.10
C GLU A 623 10.57 -5.09 -12.36
N SER A 624 9.64 -5.62 -13.18
CA SER A 624 9.98 -6.31 -14.43
C SER A 624 9.99 -5.39 -15.67
N GLY A 625 9.29 -4.26 -15.62
CA GLY A 625 9.04 -3.41 -16.80
C GLY A 625 8.08 -4.01 -17.83
N LEU A 626 7.51 -5.20 -17.57
CA LEU A 626 6.62 -5.90 -18.50
C LEU A 626 5.16 -5.44 -18.35
N PRO A 627 4.40 -5.38 -19.47
CA PRO A 627 2.95 -5.25 -19.42
C PRO A 627 2.32 -6.33 -18.56
N LEU A 628 1.32 -5.98 -17.74
CA LEU A 628 0.66 -6.90 -16.82
C LEU A 628 -0.82 -7.06 -17.13
N ILE A 629 -1.24 -8.30 -17.27
CA ILE A 629 -2.61 -8.74 -17.50
C ILE A 629 -3.10 -9.42 -16.23
N ILE A 630 -4.29 -9.07 -15.74
CA ILE A 630 -4.91 -9.72 -14.58
C ILE A 630 -6.13 -10.53 -15.03
N ASP A 631 -6.27 -11.76 -14.51
CA ASP A 631 -7.54 -12.49 -14.59
C ASP A 631 -8.59 -11.84 -13.68
N ALA A 632 -9.70 -11.42 -14.27
CA ALA A 632 -10.89 -11.01 -13.52
C ALA A 632 -11.86 -12.20 -13.49
N VAL A 633 -11.88 -12.95 -12.38
CA VAL A 633 -12.78 -14.09 -12.21
C VAL A 633 -14.11 -13.61 -11.65
N ASP A 634 -15.23 -14.12 -12.23
CA ASP A 634 -16.58 -13.91 -11.68
C ASP A 634 -16.66 -14.45 -10.24
N GLY A 635 -17.27 -13.70 -9.35
CA GLY A 635 -17.39 -14.03 -7.92
C GLY A 635 -16.45 -13.24 -7.02
N TRP A 636 -15.34 -12.71 -7.51
CA TRP A 636 -14.47 -11.80 -6.76
C TRP A 636 -15.06 -10.39 -6.63
N ALA A 637 -16.02 -10.07 -7.48
CA ALA A 637 -16.64 -8.74 -7.56
C ALA A 637 -17.84 -8.57 -6.61
N LEU A 638 -18.43 -9.65 -6.09
CA LEU A 638 -19.75 -9.60 -5.44
C LEU A 638 -19.70 -9.53 -3.91
N ASP A 639 -18.59 -9.90 -3.26
CA ASP A 639 -18.56 -10.10 -1.80
C ASP A 639 -17.69 -9.12 -1.00
N ALA A 640 -17.34 -7.92 -1.53
CA ALA A 640 -16.65 -6.90 -0.74
C ALA A 640 -17.66 -6.11 0.12
N PRO A 641 -17.83 -6.43 1.42
CA PRO A 641 -18.73 -5.66 2.28
C PRO A 641 -18.13 -4.28 2.55
N GLY A 642 -18.87 -3.24 2.26
CA GLY A 642 -18.68 -1.94 2.88
C GLY A 642 -18.38 -0.73 2.00
N HIS A 643 -18.15 -0.84 0.69
CA HIS A 643 -17.95 0.33 -0.17
C HIS A 643 -18.86 0.27 -1.42
N ALA A 644 -20.13 0.58 -1.23
CA ALA A 644 -21.14 0.62 -2.30
C ALA A 644 -20.87 1.67 -3.42
N ALA A 645 -19.80 2.47 -3.31
CA ALA A 645 -19.50 3.54 -4.27
C ALA A 645 -18.52 3.14 -5.38
N ASP A 646 -17.66 2.14 -5.16
CA ASP A 646 -16.67 1.69 -6.15
C ASP A 646 -16.88 0.20 -6.45
N ASN A 647 -17.71 -0.08 -7.45
CA ASN A 647 -17.80 -1.42 -8.00
C ASN A 647 -16.48 -1.78 -8.74
N TRP A 648 -16.25 -3.06 -8.98
CA TRP A 648 -15.02 -3.55 -9.63
C TRP A 648 -14.70 -2.87 -10.98
N PRO A 649 -15.66 -2.47 -11.85
CA PRO A 649 -15.34 -1.72 -13.07
C PRO A 649 -14.66 -0.37 -12.79
N ALA A 650 -15.06 0.35 -11.75
CA ALA A 650 -14.44 1.62 -11.38
C ALA A 650 -13.02 1.42 -10.83
N ARG A 651 -12.79 0.38 -10.03
CA ARG A 651 -11.45 0.03 -9.51
C ARG A 651 -10.51 -0.40 -10.62
N LEU A 652 -11.00 -1.20 -11.55
CA LEU A 652 -10.24 -1.61 -12.72
C LEU A 652 -9.90 -0.44 -13.63
N HIS A 653 -10.85 0.44 -13.90
CA HIS A 653 -10.61 1.68 -14.64
C HIS A 653 -9.52 2.51 -13.94
N THR A 654 -9.62 2.66 -12.62
CA THR A 654 -8.61 3.34 -11.81
C THR A 654 -7.23 2.70 -11.96
N ALA A 655 -7.15 1.37 -11.89
CA ALA A 655 -5.88 0.64 -12.02
C ALA A 655 -5.25 0.79 -13.41
N LEU A 656 -6.07 0.79 -14.48
CA LEU A 656 -5.61 1.02 -15.86
C LEU A 656 -5.11 2.45 -16.07
N VAL A 657 -5.88 3.45 -15.67
CA VAL A 657 -5.51 4.88 -15.81
C VAL A 657 -4.28 5.20 -14.97
N ALA A 658 -4.22 4.68 -13.75
CA ALA A 658 -3.03 4.79 -12.91
C ALA A 658 -1.83 4.01 -13.46
N GLY A 659 -2.05 3.05 -14.36
CA GLY A 659 -1.01 2.20 -14.94
C GLY A 659 -0.47 1.15 -13.97
N ARG A 660 -1.30 0.63 -13.09
CA ARG A 660 -0.99 -0.52 -12.22
C ARG A 660 -1.14 -1.83 -12.95
N VAL A 661 -2.06 -1.88 -13.89
CA VAL A 661 -2.30 -3.02 -14.80
C VAL A 661 -2.44 -2.51 -16.23
N ASP A 662 -2.18 -3.35 -17.20
CA ASP A 662 -2.22 -2.98 -18.62
C ASP A 662 -3.43 -3.58 -19.34
N ALA A 663 -3.92 -4.74 -18.90
CA ALA A 663 -5.11 -5.38 -19.46
C ALA A 663 -5.76 -6.33 -18.45
N VAL A 664 -6.97 -6.79 -18.79
CA VAL A 664 -7.77 -7.70 -17.97
C VAL A 664 -8.25 -8.86 -18.81
N ALA A 665 -8.09 -10.06 -18.28
CA ALA A 665 -8.67 -11.28 -18.81
C ALA A 665 -9.91 -11.66 -17.97
N SER A 666 -11.03 -12.02 -18.61
CA SER A 666 -12.24 -12.46 -17.94
C SER A 666 -12.56 -13.92 -18.22
N TRP A 667 -12.97 -14.64 -17.16
CA TRP A 667 -13.61 -15.96 -17.24
C TRP A 667 -15.12 -15.78 -17.20
N PRO A 668 -15.86 -16.60 -17.78
CA PRO A 668 -16.79 -16.72 -18.88
C PRO A 668 -17.86 -15.63 -19.04
N LEU A 669 -17.90 -14.51 -18.34
CA LEU A 669 -18.89 -13.48 -18.61
C LEU A 669 -18.42 -12.53 -19.71
N ALA A 670 -19.24 -12.39 -20.74
CA ALA A 670 -19.17 -11.27 -21.66
C ALA A 670 -19.32 -9.98 -20.82
N LEU A 671 -18.23 -9.21 -20.67
CA LEU A 671 -18.38 -7.81 -20.34
C LEU A 671 -19.15 -7.19 -21.52
N SER A 672 -20.44 -6.98 -21.34
CA SER A 672 -21.19 -6.16 -22.30
C SER A 672 -20.46 -4.83 -22.40
N PRO A 673 -20.18 -4.33 -23.61
CA PRO A 673 -19.58 -3.01 -23.73
C PRO A 673 -20.52 -2.01 -23.07
N CYS A 674 -20.06 -1.39 -21.98
CA CYS A 674 -20.78 -0.29 -21.34
C CYS A 674 -20.67 0.96 -22.19
#